data_472447e3eae5636c27866559538ccb66
#
_entry.id   472447e3eae5636c27866559538ccb66
#
_cell.length_a   1.000
_cell.length_b   1.000
_cell.length_c   1.000
_cell.angle_alpha   90.00
_cell.angle_beta   90.00
_cell.angle_gamma   90.00
#
_symmetry.space_group_name_H-M   'P 1'
#
loop_
_entity.id
_entity.type
_entity.pdbx_description
1 polymer ?
#
loop_
_entity_poly.entity_id
_entity_poly.type
_entity_poly.pdbx_seq_one_letter_code
_entity_poly.pdbx_strand_id
1 'polypeptide(L)'
;GRLLKKLDTLITLHQRKLEKLVQIRKVFAERCFLQSRKEFVMAFTKEADFEEAVVKLLIERGWKDGVLKNYTEQQLIQNWANILFENNRGIDRLNDYPLTDGEMQQIMEQVMNAKTPMKLNKFINGKSVLIKRDNPDDKLNFGKEVSLKIYDRLEIAAGLSRYQIAEQPKFPTKSKILNDRRGDLMLLINGMPVIHMELKKSGVSIKQACNQIEKYAAEGIFTGLFSLVQIFVAMNPEETVYFANPGPEGQFNPSYYFHWADFYNEPMNDWKDVTTALLSIPMAHMLVGFYTVADGSDGILKVMRSYQYYAASKISDAVSKAKWENDQQRGGYIWHTTGSGKTMTSFKSAQLIASSKDADKVIFLMDRIELGTQSLKEYRNFAEENEEVQATENTDVLVDKLKSTSPSDTLIVTSIQKMSNIKDDAQNKLNPNDIALINAKRLVFIVDECHRSTFGDMMQTIKHTFPKALFFGFTGTPIQGENQKKMSTTATVFGNELHRYSIADGIRDHNVLGFDPYKVLTFKDSDLRKAVALEKAKAYSVDEALADPQKSKVFYKYLNLPMTGGKDALGEEIKGIEDYIPNTQYEGEEHQKAVVEDICENWQTQSRNSKFHAIFATSSIPEAIQYYKRFREAAPWLKVTALFDPNIDNNGKGITKEEGLKEIVEDYNARYGQDFSIPTFAKMKKDIAARLAHKLPYQRIERTPEKQLDLLIVVDQMLTGFDSKWINTLYLDKVLQYENLIQAFSRTNRLFGDDKQFGTIKYYRRPHTMEKNIADAVKEYSGDKPFG
;
A
#
# COMPACT_ATOMS: atom_id res chain seq x y z
N GLY A 1 -45.09 -25.48 13.77
CA GLY A 1 -44.97 -24.03 13.56
C GLY A 1 -44.72 -23.24 14.86
N ARG A 2 -45.42 -23.53 15.97
CA ARG A 2 -45.24 -22.77 17.25
C ARG A 2 -43.99 -23.13 18.03
N LEU A 3 -43.52 -24.39 17.94
CA LEU A 3 -42.27 -24.82 18.60
C LEU A 3 -41.01 -24.27 17.90
N LEU A 4 -41.00 -24.23 16.57
CA LEU A 4 -39.88 -23.67 15.77
C LEU A 4 -39.71 -22.16 16.03
N LYS A 5 -40.84 -21.40 16.09
CA LYS A 5 -40.76 -19.97 16.44
C LYS A 5 -40.23 -19.73 17.86
N LYS A 6 -40.57 -20.60 18.82
CA LYS A 6 -39.98 -20.51 20.17
C LYS A 6 -38.51 -20.85 20.22
N LEU A 7 -38.06 -21.80 19.39
CA LEU A 7 -36.64 -22.14 19.27
C LEU A 7 -35.84 -20.99 18.63
N ASP A 8 -36.35 -20.40 17.56
CA ASP A 8 -35.72 -19.24 16.93
C ASP A 8 -35.60 -18.04 17.87
N THR A 9 -36.65 -17.79 18.66
CA THR A 9 -36.64 -16.71 19.66
C THR A 9 -35.62 -17.00 20.76
N LEU A 10 -35.48 -18.25 21.22
CA LEU A 10 -34.48 -18.67 22.21
C LEU A 10 -33.04 -18.60 21.67
N ILE A 11 -32.84 -18.99 20.43
CA ILE A 11 -31.53 -18.88 19.75
C ILE A 11 -31.13 -17.42 19.63
N THR A 12 -32.03 -16.56 19.16
CA THR A 12 -31.79 -15.11 19.05
C THR A 12 -31.52 -14.46 20.41
N LEU A 13 -32.18 -14.90 21.46
CA LEU A 13 -31.93 -14.41 22.83
C LEU A 13 -30.58 -14.88 23.38
N HIS A 14 -30.18 -16.10 23.07
CA HIS A 14 -28.87 -16.63 23.45
C HIS A 14 -27.73 -15.96 22.67
N GLN A 15 -27.90 -15.69 21.38
CA GLN A 15 -26.94 -14.93 20.58
C GLN A 15 -26.76 -13.51 21.14
N ARG A 16 -27.84 -12.77 21.41
CA ARG A 16 -27.78 -11.45 22.05
C ARG A 16 -27.17 -11.46 23.46
N LYS A 17 -27.38 -12.54 24.24
CA LYS A 17 -26.70 -12.72 25.53
C LYS A 17 -25.19 -12.98 25.36
N LEU A 18 -24.81 -13.77 24.36
CA LEU A 18 -23.41 -14.05 24.04
C LEU A 18 -22.69 -12.79 23.56
N GLU A 19 -23.30 -12.01 22.68
CA GLU A 19 -22.79 -10.72 22.24
C GLU A 19 -22.61 -9.72 23.40
N LYS A 20 -23.60 -9.63 24.29
CA LYS A 20 -23.47 -8.81 25.52
C LYS A 20 -22.35 -9.31 26.45
N LEU A 21 -22.14 -10.63 26.58
CA LEU A 21 -21.08 -11.21 27.39
C LEU A 21 -19.70 -10.96 26.76
N VAL A 22 -19.61 -11.01 25.43
CA VAL A 22 -18.37 -10.67 24.70
C VAL A 22 -18.06 -9.18 24.84
N GLN A 23 -19.06 -8.31 24.74
CA GLN A 23 -18.87 -6.87 25.00
C GLN A 23 -18.49 -6.57 26.46
N ILE A 24 -19.14 -7.22 27.44
CA ILE A 24 -18.78 -7.08 28.85
C ILE A 24 -17.36 -7.59 29.11
N ARG A 25 -16.96 -8.70 28.49
CA ARG A 25 -15.61 -9.25 28.59
C ARG A 25 -14.58 -8.31 27.93
N LYS A 26 -14.94 -7.65 26.81
CA LYS A 26 -14.09 -6.64 26.14
C LYS A 26 -13.92 -5.40 27.02
N VAL A 27 -15.01 -4.88 27.61
CA VAL A 27 -14.98 -3.74 28.55
C VAL A 27 -14.25 -4.09 29.87
N PHE A 28 -14.37 -5.33 30.36
CA PHE A 28 -13.65 -5.77 31.54
C PHE A 28 -12.15 -5.97 31.24
N ALA A 29 -11.80 -6.52 30.06
CA ALA A 29 -10.44 -6.62 29.61
C ALA A 29 -9.81 -5.22 29.41
N GLU A 30 -10.55 -4.28 28.81
CA GLU A 30 -10.13 -2.89 28.68
C GLU A 30 -9.95 -2.18 30.03
N ARG A 31 -10.86 -2.40 30.99
CA ARG A 31 -10.72 -1.86 32.35
C ARG A 31 -9.59 -2.51 33.15
N CYS A 32 -9.39 -3.82 33.04
CA CYS A 32 -8.25 -4.49 33.66
C CYS A 32 -6.93 -4.08 32.99
N PHE A 33 -6.93 -3.89 31.67
CA PHE A 33 -5.78 -3.38 30.92
C PHE A 33 -5.47 -1.91 31.25
N LEU A 34 -6.47 -1.07 31.46
CA LEU A 34 -6.32 0.31 31.91
C LEU A 34 -5.94 0.43 33.40
N GLN A 35 -6.32 -0.53 34.24
CA GLN A 35 -5.88 -0.58 35.62
C GLN A 35 -4.47 -1.13 35.79
N SER A 36 -4.04 -2.09 34.97
CA SER A 36 -2.66 -2.58 34.94
C SER A 36 -1.68 -1.58 34.29
N ARG A 37 -2.14 -0.68 33.41
CA ARG A 37 -1.34 0.41 32.85
C ARG A 37 -1.10 1.58 33.82
N LYS A 38 -1.69 1.56 35.03
CA LYS A 38 -1.30 2.46 36.14
C LYS A 38 -0.14 1.94 36.98
N GLU A 39 0.59 0.94 36.48
CA GLU A 39 1.93 0.68 36.99
C GLU A 39 2.83 1.83 36.54
N PHE A 40 3.38 2.53 37.51
CA PHE A 40 4.33 3.63 37.43
C PHE A 40 5.16 3.58 36.14
N VAL A 41 4.88 4.49 35.21
CA VAL A 41 5.86 4.84 34.20
C VAL A 41 7.06 5.39 34.98
N MET A 42 8.14 4.61 35.08
CA MET A 42 9.38 5.11 35.67
C MET A 42 9.85 6.29 34.84
N ALA A 43 9.62 7.49 35.34
CA ALA A 43 10.10 8.69 34.70
C ALA A 43 11.63 8.72 34.79
N PHE A 44 12.29 8.52 33.67
CA PHE A 44 13.74 8.65 33.57
C PHE A 44 14.12 10.15 33.57
N THR A 45 14.66 10.61 34.66
CA THR A 45 15.09 12.01 34.82
C THR A 45 16.43 12.31 34.17
N LYS A 46 17.26 11.26 33.94
CA LYS A 46 18.54 11.33 33.25
C LYS A 46 18.52 10.43 32.02
N GLU A 47 19.14 10.88 30.95
CA GLU A 47 19.25 10.13 29.70
C GLU A 47 20.11 8.85 29.90
N ALA A 48 21.19 8.93 30.68
CA ALA A 48 22.05 7.81 30.99
C ALA A 48 21.32 6.65 31.75
N ASP A 49 20.39 6.96 32.64
CA ASP A 49 19.62 5.95 33.37
C ASP A 49 18.65 5.20 32.38
N PHE A 50 18.14 5.92 31.37
CA PHE A 50 17.29 5.35 30.32
C PHE A 50 18.13 4.49 29.36
N GLU A 51 19.30 4.98 28.95
CA GLU A 51 20.25 4.24 28.10
C GLU A 51 20.62 2.90 28.75
N GLU A 52 21.00 2.89 30.05
CA GLU A 52 21.30 1.66 30.77
C GLU A 52 20.10 0.68 30.81
N ALA A 53 18.89 1.21 31.02
CA ALA A 53 17.68 0.38 31.04
C ALA A 53 17.38 -0.25 29.67
N VAL A 54 17.56 0.52 28.57
CA VAL A 54 17.40 0.03 27.20
C VAL A 54 18.44 -1.03 26.88
N VAL A 55 19.72 -0.81 27.22
CA VAL A 55 20.81 -1.79 27.03
C VAL A 55 20.50 -3.08 27.76
N LYS A 56 20.08 -3.01 29.02
CA LYS A 56 19.71 -4.20 29.82
C LYS A 56 18.59 -4.99 29.15
N LEU A 57 17.53 -4.32 28.69
CA LEU A 57 16.42 -4.96 28.03
C LEU A 57 16.83 -5.58 26.69
N LEU A 58 17.65 -4.90 25.89
CA LEU A 58 18.18 -5.44 24.65
C LEU A 58 18.97 -6.74 24.87
N ILE A 59 19.81 -6.82 25.92
CA ILE A 59 20.54 -8.02 26.29
C ILE A 59 19.55 -9.16 26.59
N GLU A 60 18.51 -8.89 27.39
CA GLU A 60 17.45 -9.85 27.69
C GLU A 60 16.69 -10.30 26.44
N ARG A 61 16.63 -9.46 25.41
CA ARG A 61 15.95 -9.70 24.12
C ARG A 61 16.87 -10.24 23.02
N GLY A 62 18.06 -10.71 23.35
CA GLY A 62 18.92 -11.48 22.46
C GLY A 62 20.19 -10.79 21.98
N TRP A 63 20.46 -9.54 22.36
CA TRP A 63 21.70 -8.82 22.04
C TRP A 63 22.79 -9.14 23.08
N LYS A 64 23.18 -10.42 23.18
CA LYS A 64 23.95 -10.97 24.33
C LYS A 64 25.45 -11.18 24.04
N ASP A 65 25.91 -10.95 22.80
CA ASP A 65 27.28 -11.32 22.40
C ASP A 65 28.30 -10.21 22.67
N GLY A 66 27.93 -9.21 23.47
CA GLY A 66 28.82 -8.20 24.02
C GLY A 66 28.29 -6.78 23.94
N VAL A 67 28.72 -5.96 24.90
CA VAL A 67 28.50 -4.51 24.94
C VAL A 67 29.84 -3.81 24.76
N LEU A 68 29.99 -3.07 23.64
CA LEU A 68 31.21 -2.41 23.23
C LEU A 68 31.15 -0.95 23.62
N LYS A 69 31.77 -0.56 24.73
CA LYS A 69 31.64 0.80 25.29
C LYS A 69 32.70 1.74 24.73
N ASN A 70 32.24 2.88 24.19
CA ASN A 70 33.11 3.96 23.71
C ASN A 70 34.08 3.57 22.59
N TYR A 71 33.76 2.57 21.80
CA TYR A 71 34.62 2.09 20.70
C TYR A 71 34.74 3.16 19.60
N THR A 72 35.93 3.30 19.07
CA THR A 72 36.21 4.06 17.85
C THR A 72 35.83 3.23 16.61
N GLU A 73 35.70 3.87 15.46
CA GLU A 73 35.46 3.18 14.19
C GLU A 73 36.49 2.07 13.94
N GLN A 74 37.78 2.36 14.16
CA GLN A 74 38.84 1.37 13.95
C GLN A 74 38.71 0.16 14.88
N GLN A 75 38.30 0.37 16.14
CA GLN A 75 38.05 -0.72 17.08
C GLN A 75 36.84 -1.56 16.66
N LEU A 76 35.79 -0.92 16.10
CA LEU A 76 34.64 -1.63 15.54
C LEU A 76 35.00 -2.41 14.28
N ILE A 77 35.88 -1.88 13.40
CA ILE A 77 36.41 -2.59 12.23
C ILE A 77 37.20 -3.81 12.69
N GLN A 78 38.05 -3.69 13.71
CA GLN A 78 38.78 -4.83 14.27
C GLN A 78 37.85 -5.87 14.89
N ASN A 79 36.80 -5.43 15.58
CA ASN A 79 35.77 -6.36 16.12
C ASN A 79 35.06 -7.10 14.96
N TRP A 80 34.76 -6.41 13.87
CA TRP A 80 34.18 -7.03 12.69
C TRP A 80 35.13 -8.03 12.02
N ALA A 81 36.43 -7.70 11.89
CA ALA A 81 37.44 -8.60 11.39
C ALA A 81 37.53 -9.90 12.21
N ASN A 82 37.49 -9.79 13.52
CA ASN A 82 37.52 -10.95 14.43
C ASN A 82 36.31 -11.86 14.23
N ILE A 83 35.12 -11.28 14.12
CA ILE A 83 33.87 -12.03 13.89
C ILE A 83 33.85 -12.66 12.50
N LEU A 84 34.31 -11.94 11.48
CA LEU A 84 34.47 -12.50 10.13
C LEU A 84 35.42 -13.68 10.13
N PHE A 85 36.52 -13.59 10.85
CA PHE A 85 37.45 -14.71 10.98
C PHE A 85 36.78 -15.92 11.65
N GLU A 86 36.11 -15.72 12.80
CA GLU A 86 35.43 -16.80 13.49
C GLU A 86 34.35 -17.49 12.62
N ASN A 87 33.58 -16.70 11.87
CA ASN A 87 32.49 -17.22 11.03
C ASN A 87 32.97 -17.86 9.73
N ASN A 88 34.22 -17.61 9.32
CA ASN A 88 34.79 -18.10 8.06
C ASN A 88 36.01 -18.99 8.25
N ARG A 89 36.24 -19.54 9.45
CA ARG A 89 37.24 -20.57 9.67
C ARG A 89 36.88 -21.82 8.90
N GLY A 90 37.75 -22.25 8.01
CA GLY A 90 37.55 -23.42 7.16
C GLY A 90 38.59 -23.45 6.04
N ILE A 91 38.86 -24.64 5.52
CA ILE A 91 39.90 -24.92 4.53
C ILE A 91 39.67 -24.16 3.21
N ASP A 92 38.43 -23.98 2.86
CA ASP A 92 37.96 -23.30 1.65
C ASP A 92 37.84 -21.78 1.77
N ARG A 93 38.16 -21.22 2.97
CA ARG A 93 38.04 -19.79 3.26
C ARG A 93 39.27 -19.22 3.92
N LEU A 94 39.28 -19.04 5.25
CA LEU A 94 40.36 -18.39 5.98
C LEU A 94 41.32 -19.39 6.67
N ASN A 95 41.01 -20.67 6.64
CA ASN A 95 41.68 -21.67 7.47
C ASN A 95 41.70 -21.23 8.95
N ASP A 96 42.86 -21.33 9.62
CA ASP A 96 43.07 -20.83 10.98
C ASP A 96 43.91 -19.53 11.00
N TYR A 97 43.91 -18.77 9.89
CA TYR A 97 44.68 -17.53 9.77
C TYR A 97 43.75 -16.32 9.76
N PRO A 98 43.90 -15.38 10.70
CA PRO A 98 43.06 -14.17 10.77
C PRO A 98 43.14 -13.30 9.50
N LEU A 99 42.19 -12.39 9.36
CA LEU A 99 42.25 -11.35 8.34
C LEU A 99 43.40 -10.38 8.66
N THR A 100 44.09 -9.96 7.62
CA THR A 100 45.06 -8.87 7.69
C THR A 100 44.36 -7.51 7.57
N ASP A 101 45.07 -6.44 7.92
CA ASP A 101 44.61 -5.07 7.70
C ASP A 101 44.35 -4.80 6.21
N GLY A 102 45.15 -5.34 5.30
CA GLY A 102 44.99 -5.22 3.86
C GLY A 102 43.68 -5.89 3.37
N GLU A 103 43.37 -7.06 3.90
CA GLU A 103 42.15 -7.79 3.57
C GLU A 103 40.90 -7.06 4.11
N MET A 104 40.97 -6.50 5.31
CA MET A 104 39.89 -5.65 5.83
C MET A 104 39.74 -4.36 5.03
N GLN A 105 40.82 -3.79 4.54
CA GLN A 105 40.74 -2.62 3.65
C GLN A 105 40.04 -2.97 2.34
N GLN A 106 40.25 -4.14 1.74
CA GLN A 106 39.53 -4.59 0.55
C GLN A 106 38.00 -4.67 0.83
N ILE A 107 37.59 -5.14 2.02
CA ILE A 107 36.16 -5.18 2.42
C ILE A 107 35.62 -3.76 2.58
N MET A 108 36.31 -2.89 3.28
CA MET A 108 35.91 -1.50 3.49
C MET A 108 35.86 -0.71 2.18
N GLU A 109 36.71 -0.98 1.19
CA GLU A 109 36.61 -0.38 -0.14
C GLU A 109 35.32 -0.79 -0.85
N GLN A 110 34.88 -2.05 -0.73
CA GLN A 110 33.58 -2.50 -1.28
C GLN A 110 32.41 -1.79 -0.59
N VAL A 111 32.45 -1.62 0.73
CA VAL A 111 31.46 -0.85 1.50
C VAL A 111 31.42 0.61 1.01
N MET A 112 32.59 1.27 0.88
CA MET A 112 32.67 2.66 0.44
C MET A 112 32.22 2.86 -1.01
N ASN A 113 32.44 1.87 -1.88
CA ASN A 113 32.02 1.90 -3.28
C ASN A 113 30.51 1.71 -3.44
N ALA A 114 29.82 1.12 -2.47
CA ALA A 114 28.37 0.95 -2.48
C ALA A 114 27.58 2.27 -2.36
N LYS A 115 28.17 3.34 -1.78
CA LYS A 115 27.73 4.75 -1.74
C LYS A 115 26.29 5.03 -1.26
N THR A 116 25.33 4.12 -1.39
CA THR A 116 23.93 4.36 -1.01
C THR A 116 23.43 3.26 -0.07
N PRO A 117 22.53 3.58 0.89
CA PRO A 117 21.95 2.56 1.78
C PRO A 117 21.29 1.41 1.03
N MET A 118 20.71 1.67 -0.13
CA MET A 118 20.13 0.65 -0.99
C MET A 118 21.20 -0.36 -1.47
N LYS A 119 22.34 0.13 -1.98
CA LYS A 119 23.45 -0.73 -2.41
C LYS A 119 24.12 -1.44 -1.23
N LEU A 120 24.20 -0.78 -0.08
CA LEU A 120 24.71 -1.35 1.16
C LEU A 120 23.75 -2.44 1.71
N ASN A 121 22.43 -2.27 1.57
CA ASN A 121 21.48 -3.34 1.88
C ASN A 121 21.70 -4.57 0.98
N LYS A 122 21.93 -4.34 -0.32
CA LYS A 122 22.29 -5.44 -1.25
C LYS A 122 23.62 -6.08 -0.88
N PHE A 123 24.62 -5.30 -0.48
CA PHE A 123 25.90 -5.80 0.02
C PHE A 123 25.70 -6.70 1.24
N ILE A 124 24.97 -6.25 2.25
CA ILE A 124 24.69 -7.03 3.47
C ILE A 124 23.95 -8.32 3.11
N ASN A 125 22.86 -8.22 2.33
CA ASN A 125 22.02 -9.36 1.96
C ASN A 125 22.64 -10.25 0.84
N GLY A 126 23.73 -9.83 0.23
CA GLY A 126 24.50 -10.60 -0.74
C GLY A 126 25.20 -11.85 -0.19
N LYS A 127 25.12 -12.05 1.12
CA LYS A 127 25.62 -13.19 1.91
C LYS A 127 27.15 -13.27 2.01
N SER A 128 27.89 -12.88 1.00
CA SER A 128 29.34 -13.01 1.00
C SER A 128 30.03 -11.84 0.31
N VAL A 129 31.28 -11.62 0.69
CA VAL A 129 32.21 -10.64 0.09
C VAL A 129 33.43 -11.36 -0.41
N LEU A 130 33.96 -10.95 -1.57
CA LEU A 130 35.16 -11.49 -2.15
C LEU A 130 36.38 -10.66 -1.71
N ILE A 131 37.43 -11.35 -1.25
CA ILE A 131 38.72 -10.76 -0.97
C ILE A 131 39.83 -11.53 -1.67
N LYS A 132 40.92 -10.87 -2.00
CA LYS A 132 42.15 -11.51 -2.39
C LYS A 132 42.97 -11.74 -1.14
N ARG A 133 43.24 -13.00 -0.83
CA ARG A 133 43.99 -13.42 0.35
C ARG A 133 45.43 -12.91 0.29
N ASP A 134 45.88 -12.15 1.29
CA ASP A 134 47.25 -11.61 1.37
C ASP A 134 48.00 -12.01 2.65
N ASN A 135 47.38 -12.84 3.51
CA ASN A 135 48.02 -13.36 4.70
C ASN A 135 49.15 -14.37 4.32
N PRO A 136 50.45 -14.07 4.57
CA PRO A 136 51.55 -14.91 4.14
C PRO A 136 51.62 -16.26 4.85
N ASP A 137 50.98 -16.39 6.01
CA ASP A 137 50.94 -17.64 6.78
C ASP A 137 49.93 -18.64 6.20
N ASP A 138 48.92 -18.17 5.47
CA ASP A 138 47.93 -18.99 4.75
C ASP A 138 48.46 -19.43 3.38
N LYS A 139 49.48 -20.27 3.36
CA LYS A 139 50.13 -20.73 2.13
C LYS A 139 49.16 -21.39 1.14
N LEU A 140 48.05 -21.95 1.62
CA LEU A 140 47.08 -22.62 0.76
C LEU A 140 46.27 -21.64 -0.07
N ASN A 141 45.86 -20.51 0.51
CA ASN A 141 44.96 -19.53 -0.13
C ASN A 141 45.67 -18.24 -0.50
N PHE A 142 46.95 -18.06 -0.17
CA PHE A 142 47.70 -16.86 -0.49
C PHE A 142 47.61 -16.50 -1.99
N GLY A 143 47.18 -15.26 -2.27
CA GLY A 143 47.04 -14.74 -3.63
C GLY A 143 45.75 -15.18 -4.34
N LYS A 144 44.94 -16.08 -3.75
CA LYS A 144 43.67 -16.55 -4.30
C LYS A 144 42.52 -15.66 -3.85
N GLU A 145 41.42 -15.64 -4.63
CA GLU A 145 40.16 -15.06 -4.23
C GLU A 145 39.42 -16.00 -3.28
N VAL A 146 38.98 -15.45 -2.16
CA VAL A 146 38.25 -16.17 -1.12
C VAL A 146 36.91 -15.46 -0.87
N SER A 147 35.81 -16.21 -0.81
CA SER A 147 34.48 -15.70 -0.50
C SER A 147 34.21 -15.81 0.98
N LEU A 148 34.00 -14.67 1.66
CA LEU A 148 33.71 -14.60 3.08
C LEU A 148 32.22 -14.35 3.30
N LYS A 149 31.61 -15.17 4.11
CA LYS A 149 30.25 -14.97 4.58
C LYS A 149 30.20 -13.83 5.58
N ILE A 150 29.36 -12.83 5.30
CA ILE A 150 29.17 -11.65 6.16
C ILE A 150 27.85 -11.67 6.92
N TYR A 151 26.79 -12.15 6.28
CA TYR A 151 25.42 -12.17 6.82
C TYR A 151 24.60 -13.25 6.15
N ASP A 152 23.70 -13.86 6.89
CA ASP A 152 22.67 -14.72 6.32
C ASP A 152 21.33 -14.50 7.03
N ARG A 153 20.39 -13.94 6.31
CA ARG A 153 19.04 -13.60 6.82
C ARG A 153 18.28 -14.82 7.35
N LEU A 154 18.66 -16.04 6.98
CA LEU A 154 18.04 -17.28 7.43
C LEU A 154 18.68 -17.87 8.69
N GLU A 155 19.86 -17.41 9.08
CA GLU A 155 20.61 -17.99 10.21
C GLU A 155 20.24 -17.38 11.56
N ILE A 156 19.00 -17.11 11.81
CA ILE A 156 18.54 -16.48 13.06
C ILE A 156 18.56 -17.45 14.22
N ALA A 157 18.20 -18.72 13.99
CA ALA A 157 18.05 -19.73 15.04
C ALA A 157 19.29 -20.64 15.20
N ALA A 158 20.25 -20.60 14.28
CA ALA A 158 21.37 -21.53 14.27
C ALA A 158 22.54 -21.13 15.18
N GLY A 159 22.48 -19.99 15.87
CA GLY A 159 23.52 -19.52 16.79
C GLY A 159 24.82 -19.07 16.11
N LEU A 160 24.83 -18.93 14.79
CA LEU A 160 25.98 -18.53 14.00
C LEU A 160 26.11 -17.00 13.84
N SER A 161 25.03 -16.26 14.09
CA SER A 161 25.07 -14.79 14.07
C SER A 161 25.40 -14.23 15.44
N ARG A 162 26.25 -13.20 15.48
CA ARG A 162 26.64 -12.46 16.67
C ARG A 162 25.83 -11.18 16.79
N TYR A 163 25.27 -10.92 17.96
CA TYR A 163 24.41 -9.77 18.25
C TYR A 163 25.00 -8.93 19.38
N GLN A 164 25.57 -7.77 19.00
CA GLN A 164 26.30 -6.91 19.92
C GLN A 164 25.67 -5.51 19.99
N ILE A 165 25.93 -4.81 21.09
CA ILE A 165 25.53 -3.42 21.31
C ILE A 165 26.79 -2.58 21.38
N ALA A 166 26.94 -1.54 20.55
CA ALA A 166 27.92 -0.51 20.75
C ALA A 166 27.28 0.65 21.53
N GLU A 167 27.74 0.84 22.75
CA GLU A 167 27.30 1.90 23.66
C GLU A 167 28.25 3.09 23.50
N GLN A 168 27.68 4.25 23.18
CA GLN A 168 28.38 5.51 22.96
C GLN A 168 29.54 5.41 21.95
N PRO A 169 29.31 4.83 20.74
CA PRO A 169 30.36 4.73 19.73
C PRO A 169 30.88 6.10 19.36
N LYS A 170 32.20 6.21 19.21
CA LYS A 170 32.86 7.44 18.81
C LYS A 170 32.89 7.55 17.29
N PHE A 171 32.30 8.61 16.78
CA PHE A 171 32.29 8.89 15.36
C PHE A 171 33.58 9.59 14.90
N PRO A 172 34.06 9.33 13.68
CA PRO A 172 35.19 10.05 13.12
C PRO A 172 34.82 11.51 12.87
N THR A 173 35.63 12.43 13.37
CA THR A 173 35.47 13.86 13.15
C THR A 173 36.32 14.31 11.97
N LYS A 174 35.73 15.00 11.00
CA LYS A 174 36.44 15.60 9.85
C LYS A 174 37.18 16.89 10.20
N SER A 175 36.96 17.43 11.38
CA SER A 175 37.52 18.70 11.85
C SER A 175 38.24 18.54 13.19
N LYS A 176 39.48 19.02 13.25
CA LYS A 176 40.27 19.08 14.51
C LYS A 176 39.70 20.06 15.54
N ILE A 177 38.68 20.86 15.18
CA ILE A 177 38.07 21.90 15.99
C ILE A 177 36.75 21.42 16.59
N LEU A 178 36.07 20.45 16.00
CA LEU A 178 34.82 19.90 16.50
C LEU A 178 35.11 18.81 17.53
N ASN A 179 34.39 18.83 18.64
CA ASN A 179 34.45 17.77 19.64
C ASN A 179 34.05 16.44 19.03
N ASP A 180 34.61 15.35 19.53
CA ASP A 180 34.20 14.00 19.15
C ASP A 180 32.70 13.84 19.32
N ARG A 181 32.03 13.42 18.25
CA ARG A 181 30.64 13.06 18.28
C ARG A 181 30.48 11.64 18.79
N ARG A 182 29.44 11.39 19.56
CA ARG A 182 29.07 10.06 20.03
C ARG A 182 27.60 9.85 19.74
N GLY A 183 27.25 8.67 19.27
CA GLY A 183 25.87 8.21 19.24
C GLY A 183 25.51 7.59 20.58
N ASP A 184 24.22 7.42 20.86
CA ASP A 184 23.82 6.74 22.10
C ASP A 184 24.05 5.22 21.95
N LEU A 185 23.34 4.56 21.04
CA LEU A 185 23.49 3.12 20.83
C LEU A 185 23.57 2.75 19.35
N MET A 186 24.38 1.73 19.03
CA MET A 186 24.31 1.00 17.76
C MET A 186 24.15 -0.49 17.97
N LEU A 187 23.26 -1.10 17.18
CA LEU A 187 23.06 -2.54 17.19
C LEU A 187 23.81 -3.16 16.03
N LEU A 188 24.69 -4.11 16.37
CA LEU A 188 25.58 -4.75 15.41
C LEU A 188 25.18 -6.21 15.21
N ILE A 189 25.04 -6.59 13.94
CA ILE A 189 24.88 -8.00 13.55
C ILE A 189 26.15 -8.44 12.85
N ASN A 190 26.77 -9.47 13.37
CA ASN A 190 28.07 -9.97 12.89
C ASN A 190 29.17 -8.89 12.84
N GLY A 191 29.13 -7.92 13.77
CA GLY A 191 30.08 -6.81 13.82
C GLY A 191 29.72 -5.61 12.95
N MET A 192 28.74 -5.73 12.05
CA MET A 192 28.26 -4.64 11.20
C MET A 192 27.23 -3.78 11.93
N PRO A 193 27.40 -2.45 12.04
CA PRO A 193 26.40 -1.56 12.62
C PRO A 193 25.21 -1.41 11.65
N VAL A 194 24.06 -1.99 11.99
CA VAL A 194 22.88 -2.03 11.10
C VAL A 194 21.71 -1.18 11.57
N ILE A 195 21.64 -0.90 12.88
CA ILE A 195 20.62 -0.02 13.48
C ILE A 195 21.33 1.00 14.36
N HIS A 196 21.00 2.28 14.18
CA HIS A 196 21.44 3.35 15.08
C HIS A 196 20.28 3.89 15.88
N MET A 197 20.46 4.06 17.18
CA MET A 197 19.42 4.52 18.09
C MET A 197 19.88 5.81 18.80
N GLU A 198 18.99 6.81 18.82
CA GLU A 198 19.13 8.02 19.63
C GLU A 198 18.04 8.04 20.69
N LEU A 199 18.45 8.27 21.93
CA LEU A 199 17.61 8.16 23.11
C LEU A 199 17.40 9.53 23.73
N LYS A 200 16.22 9.76 24.30
CA LYS A 200 15.90 10.94 25.10
C LYS A 200 15.20 10.54 26.39
N LYS A 201 15.45 11.27 27.46
CA LYS A 201 14.77 11.05 28.75
C LYS A 201 13.28 11.38 28.68
N SER A 202 12.53 10.97 29.69
CA SER A 202 11.10 11.28 29.84
C SER A 202 10.79 12.76 29.70
N GLY A 203 9.69 13.06 28.98
CA GLY A 203 9.19 14.41 28.75
C GLY A 203 9.95 15.22 27.69
N VAL A 204 10.97 14.65 27.04
CA VAL A 204 11.66 15.28 25.92
C VAL A 204 11.04 14.78 24.63
N SER A 205 10.61 15.70 23.74
CA SER A 205 9.99 15.34 22.46
C SER A 205 10.91 14.46 21.63
N ILE A 206 10.35 13.40 21.05
CA ILE A 206 11.04 12.47 20.14
C ILE A 206 11.66 13.19 18.93
N LYS A 207 11.09 14.32 18.51
CA LYS A 207 11.64 15.15 17.43
C LYS A 207 13.09 15.59 17.70
N GLN A 208 13.50 15.72 18.98
CA GLN A 208 14.88 16.08 19.29
C GLN A 208 15.86 14.95 18.94
N ALA A 209 15.48 13.69 19.18
CA ALA A 209 16.28 12.54 18.75
C ALA A 209 16.33 12.43 17.21
N CYS A 210 15.18 12.62 16.53
CA CYS A 210 15.16 12.65 15.07
C CYS A 210 16.07 13.74 14.50
N ASN A 211 15.96 14.98 15.02
CA ASN A 211 16.81 16.10 14.58
C ASN A 211 18.30 15.84 14.85
N GLN A 212 18.64 15.09 15.90
CA GLN A 212 20.01 14.72 16.22
C GLN A 212 20.54 13.73 15.16
N ILE A 213 19.76 12.73 14.77
CA ILE A 213 20.10 11.81 13.68
C ILE A 213 20.29 12.56 12.36
N GLU A 214 19.37 13.46 12.02
CA GLU A 214 19.45 14.30 10.81
C GLU A 214 20.71 15.17 10.81
N LYS A 215 21.05 15.75 11.96
CA LYS A 215 22.29 16.53 12.13
C LYS A 215 23.52 15.67 11.91
N TYR A 216 23.58 14.47 12.48
CA TYR A 216 24.69 13.55 12.30
C TYR A 216 24.86 13.15 10.83
N ALA A 217 23.76 12.88 10.14
CA ALA A 217 23.78 12.59 8.71
C ALA A 217 24.31 13.80 7.90
N ALA A 218 23.84 15.02 8.18
CA ALA A 218 24.30 16.25 7.54
C ALA A 218 25.80 16.54 7.81
N GLU A 219 26.29 16.17 8.99
CA GLU A 219 27.73 16.25 9.34
C GLU A 219 28.57 15.14 8.68
N GLY A 220 27.93 14.19 7.97
CA GLY A 220 28.59 13.10 7.26
C GLY A 220 29.15 12.01 8.17
N ILE A 221 28.50 11.79 9.32
CA ILE A 221 28.90 10.77 10.31
C ILE A 221 28.65 9.35 9.79
N PHE A 222 27.55 9.13 9.08
CA PHE A 222 27.21 7.82 8.53
C PHE A 222 28.00 7.51 7.24
N THR A 223 29.34 7.49 7.37
CA THR A 223 30.29 7.16 6.33
C THR A 223 31.23 6.05 6.84
N GLY A 224 32.09 5.50 6.02
CA GLY A 224 32.98 4.39 6.39
C GLY A 224 32.20 3.19 6.88
N LEU A 225 32.56 2.63 8.03
CA LEU A 225 31.82 1.51 8.64
C LEU A 225 30.37 1.90 8.97
N PHE A 226 30.14 3.13 9.43
CA PHE A 226 28.80 3.60 9.83
C PHE A 226 27.85 3.81 8.64
N SER A 227 28.33 3.75 7.40
CA SER A 227 27.47 3.74 6.22
C SER A 227 26.59 2.47 6.13
N LEU A 228 26.98 1.39 6.82
CA LEU A 228 26.20 0.14 6.90
C LEU A 228 24.90 0.28 7.69
N VAL A 229 24.68 1.38 8.43
CA VAL A 229 23.43 1.63 9.15
C VAL A 229 22.27 1.68 8.16
N GLN A 230 21.32 0.77 8.34
CA GLN A 230 20.15 0.62 7.50
C GLN A 230 18.92 1.33 8.08
N ILE A 231 18.81 1.33 9.41
CA ILE A 231 17.63 1.79 10.13
C ILE A 231 18.04 2.72 11.24
N PHE A 232 17.29 3.80 11.38
CA PHE A 232 17.36 4.72 12.50
C PHE A 232 16.19 4.48 13.44
N VAL A 233 16.43 4.58 14.72
CA VAL A 233 15.44 4.52 15.78
C VAL A 233 15.63 5.73 16.71
N ALA A 234 14.59 6.51 16.87
CA ALA A 234 14.55 7.57 17.87
C ALA A 234 13.58 7.14 18.97
N MET A 235 14.02 7.16 20.24
CA MET A 235 13.26 6.59 21.35
C MET A 235 13.34 7.47 22.60
N ASN A 236 12.20 7.64 23.26
CA ASN A 236 12.11 8.06 24.64
C ASN A 236 11.18 7.06 25.39
N PRO A 237 11.02 7.16 26.71
CA PRO A 237 10.16 6.20 27.43
C PRO A 237 8.71 6.13 26.97
N GLU A 238 8.19 7.21 26.40
CA GLU A 238 6.78 7.36 26.03
C GLU A 238 6.50 7.19 24.53
N GLU A 239 7.55 7.26 23.67
CA GLU A 239 7.38 7.25 22.22
C GLU A 239 8.60 6.69 21.50
N THR A 240 8.39 5.93 20.47
CA THR A 240 9.45 5.43 19.59
C THR A 240 9.04 5.57 18.13
N VAL A 241 9.95 6.09 17.30
CA VAL A 241 9.82 6.10 15.84
C VAL A 241 11.02 5.42 15.21
N TYR A 242 10.80 4.76 14.07
CA TYR A 242 11.84 4.14 13.27
C TYR A 242 11.67 4.47 11.78
N PHE A 243 12.78 4.54 11.06
CA PHE A 243 12.80 4.85 9.63
C PHE A 243 14.06 4.34 8.95
N ALA A 244 13.99 4.14 7.64
CA ALA A 244 15.13 3.72 6.86
C ALA A 244 16.14 4.87 6.69
N ASN A 245 17.43 4.53 6.58
CA ASN A 245 18.48 5.47 6.27
C ASN A 245 18.30 6.03 4.84
N PRO A 246 18.05 7.33 4.67
CA PRO A 246 17.87 7.91 3.32
C PRO A 246 19.18 8.05 2.55
N GLY A 247 20.33 7.87 3.21
CA GLY A 247 21.67 8.03 2.63
C GLY A 247 22.17 9.48 2.56
N PRO A 248 23.41 9.67 2.12
CA PRO A 248 24.09 10.97 2.16
C PRO A 248 23.47 12.01 1.20
N GLU A 249 22.82 11.55 0.13
CA GLU A 249 22.12 12.42 -0.84
C GLU A 249 20.59 12.42 -0.62
N GLY A 250 20.07 11.59 0.30
CA GLY A 250 18.66 11.46 0.60
C GLY A 250 18.19 12.57 1.53
N GLN A 251 16.89 12.89 1.42
CA GLN A 251 16.25 13.84 2.30
C GLN A 251 15.48 13.10 3.40
N PHE A 252 15.71 13.49 4.64
CA PHE A 252 14.87 13.07 5.76
C PHE A 252 13.45 13.62 5.57
N ASN A 253 12.46 12.75 5.70
CA ASN A 253 11.06 13.12 5.55
C ASN A 253 10.26 12.55 6.72
N PRO A 254 9.75 13.40 7.61
CA PRO A 254 8.96 12.97 8.78
C PRO A 254 7.75 12.09 8.44
N SER A 255 7.21 12.20 7.21
CA SER A 255 6.12 11.32 6.76
C SER A 255 6.53 9.83 6.63
N TYR A 256 7.82 9.55 6.70
CA TYR A 256 8.38 8.18 6.69
C TYR A 256 8.96 7.77 8.06
N TYR A 257 8.63 8.47 9.12
CA TYR A 257 8.95 8.10 10.49
C TYR A 257 7.76 7.34 11.06
N PHE A 258 7.95 6.06 11.33
CA PHE A 258 6.86 5.16 11.66
C PHE A 258 6.87 4.78 13.13
N HIS A 259 5.68 4.69 13.72
CA HIS A 259 5.47 4.01 15.00
C HIS A 259 5.25 2.52 14.76
N TRP A 260 5.75 1.68 15.65
CA TRP A 260 5.41 0.28 15.65
C TRP A 260 4.02 0.09 16.26
N ALA A 261 3.24 -0.82 15.74
CA ALA A 261 1.91 -1.16 16.24
C ALA A 261 1.81 -2.68 16.45
N ASP A 262 0.81 -3.09 17.20
CA ASP A 262 0.49 -4.50 17.38
C ASP A 262 -0.25 -5.09 16.15
N PHE A 263 -0.65 -6.36 16.25
CA PHE A 263 -1.38 -7.04 15.19
C PHE A 263 -2.73 -6.39 14.85
N TYR A 264 -3.34 -5.68 15.78
CA TYR A 264 -4.62 -4.97 15.61
C TYR A 264 -4.45 -3.51 15.21
N ASN A 265 -3.22 -3.11 14.84
CA ASN A 265 -2.81 -1.76 14.47
C ASN A 265 -2.90 -0.76 15.63
N GLU A 266 -2.93 -1.21 16.90
CA GLU A 266 -2.84 -0.29 18.02
C GLU A 266 -1.39 0.13 18.25
N PRO A 267 -1.08 1.44 18.24
CA PRO A 267 0.28 1.94 18.40
C PRO A 267 0.92 1.49 19.73
N MET A 268 2.14 1.00 19.67
CA MET A 268 2.97 0.71 20.82
C MET A 268 3.80 1.95 21.16
N ASN A 269 3.54 2.57 22.30
CA ASN A 269 4.22 3.80 22.71
C ASN A 269 5.28 3.53 23.79
N ASP A 270 5.07 2.53 24.66
CA ASP A 270 6.02 2.18 25.72
C ASP A 270 7.32 1.61 25.13
N TRP A 271 8.46 2.15 25.55
CA TRP A 271 9.77 1.73 25.06
C TRP A 271 10.07 0.22 25.26
N LYS A 272 9.54 -0.38 26.34
CA LYS A 272 9.74 -1.81 26.61
C LYS A 272 9.00 -2.68 25.60
N ASP A 273 7.76 -2.28 25.28
CA ASP A 273 6.93 -2.98 24.30
C ASP A 273 7.56 -2.89 22.93
N VAL A 274 8.01 -1.70 22.51
CA VAL A 274 8.67 -1.53 21.20
C VAL A 274 10.00 -2.24 21.14
N THR A 275 10.84 -2.15 22.18
CA THR A 275 12.11 -2.88 22.25
C THR A 275 11.87 -4.38 22.13
N THR A 276 10.83 -4.89 22.78
CA THR A 276 10.48 -6.32 22.74
C THR A 276 9.93 -6.74 21.38
N ALA A 277 9.05 -5.93 20.76
CA ALA A 277 8.37 -6.30 19.53
C ALA A 277 9.20 -6.03 18.27
N LEU A 278 9.97 -4.93 18.22
CA LEU A 278 10.71 -4.49 17.03
C LEU A 278 12.20 -4.80 17.09
N LEU A 279 12.83 -4.59 18.27
CA LEU A 279 14.29 -4.65 18.41
C LEU A 279 14.80 -5.96 19.02
N SER A 280 13.94 -6.86 19.41
CA SER A 280 14.35 -8.19 19.88
C SER A 280 14.93 -9.06 18.77
N ILE A 281 15.77 -9.99 19.10
CA ILE A 281 16.14 -11.06 18.20
C ILE A 281 15.07 -12.18 18.36
N PRO A 282 14.43 -12.66 17.28
CA PRO A 282 14.88 -12.59 15.86
C PRO A 282 14.37 -11.39 15.05
N MET A 283 13.46 -10.56 15.59
CA MET A 283 12.78 -9.53 14.79
C MET A 283 13.73 -8.51 14.16
N ALA A 284 14.70 -7.97 14.93
CA ALA A 284 15.65 -7.00 14.39
C ALA A 284 16.52 -7.57 13.25
N HIS A 285 16.88 -8.86 13.34
CA HIS A 285 17.59 -9.53 12.26
C HIS A 285 16.72 -9.64 10.99
N MET A 286 15.45 -10.06 11.17
CA MET A 286 14.50 -10.15 10.07
C MET A 286 14.19 -8.78 9.46
N LEU A 287 14.13 -7.72 10.28
CA LEU A 287 13.88 -6.36 9.84
C LEU A 287 14.95 -5.90 8.83
N VAL A 288 16.21 -6.17 9.11
CA VAL A 288 17.33 -5.86 8.20
C VAL A 288 17.32 -6.79 6.99
N GLY A 289 17.13 -8.08 7.19
CA GLY A 289 17.28 -9.08 6.13
C GLY A 289 16.07 -9.21 5.19
N PHE A 290 14.85 -9.07 5.70
CA PHE A 290 13.62 -9.31 4.94
C PHE A 290 12.72 -8.08 4.81
N TYR A 291 12.62 -7.27 5.87
CA TYR A 291 11.62 -6.20 5.94
C TYR A 291 12.18 -4.81 5.65
N THR A 292 13.42 -4.74 5.21
CA THR A 292 14.02 -3.57 4.57
C THR A 292 14.10 -3.82 3.08
N VAL A 293 13.60 -2.87 2.27
CA VAL A 293 13.41 -3.02 0.83
C VAL A 293 14.28 -2.02 0.08
N ALA A 294 15.19 -2.54 -0.74
CA ALA A 294 15.98 -1.73 -1.67
C ALA A 294 15.14 -1.43 -2.92
N ASP A 295 14.53 -0.25 -3.00
CA ASP A 295 13.70 0.14 -4.13
C ASP A 295 14.54 0.74 -5.26
N GLY A 296 14.71 -0.01 -6.34
CA GLY A 296 15.45 0.43 -7.53
C GLY A 296 14.75 1.51 -8.36
N SER A 297 13.48 1.84 -8.08
CA SER A 297 12.73 2.85 -8.83
C SER A 297 13.17 4.27 -8.50
N ASP A 298 13.51 4.53 -7.24
CA ASP A 298 13.92 5.83 -6.71
C ASP A 298 15.32 5.79 -6.05
N GLY A 299 15.92 4.61 -5.95
CA GLY A 299 17.23 4.41 -5.34
C GLY A 299 17.23 4.53 -3.81
N ILE A 300 16.04 4.50 -3.18
CA ILE A 300 15.85 4.72 -1.75
C ILE A 300 15.64 3.39 -1.03
N LEU A 301 16.21 3.30 0.16
CA LEU A 301 15.92 2.21 1.09
C LEU A 301 14.60 2.48 1.81
N LYS A 302 13.73 1.46 1.88
CA LYS A 302 12.44 1.52 2.57
C LYS A 302 12.39 0.46 3.65
N VAL A 303 11.79 0.77 4.79
CA VAL A 303 11.52 -0.20 5.86
C VAL A 303 10.01 -0.46 5.93
N MET A 304 9.64 -1.72 6.11
CA MET A 304 8.23 -2.10 6.22
C MET A 304 7.62 -1.61 7.54
N ARG A 305 6.34 -1.26 7.47
CA ARG A 305 5.53 -0.88 8.63
C ARG A 305 4.99 -2.14 9.31
N SER A 306 4.57 -2.01 10.57
CA SER A 306 4.07 -3.13 11.38
C SER A 306 2.97 -3.93 10.70
N TYR A 307 1.93 -3.28 10.16
CA TYR A 307 0.84 -3.96 9.47
C TYR A 307 1.28 -4.73 8.22
N GLN A 308 2.30 -4.24 7.51
CA GLN A 308 2.88 -4.93 6.35
C GLN A 308 3.64 -6.18 6.78
N TYR A 309 4.40 -6.07 7.87
CA TYR A 309 5.07 -7.20 8.50
C TYR A 309 4.07 -8.28 8.91
N TYR A 310 3.00 -7.90 9.64
CA TYR A 310 2.01 -8.87 10.11
C TYR A 310 1.30 -9.56 8.95
N ALA A 311 0.96 -8.82 7.90
CA ALA A 311 0.34 -9.40 6.71
C ALA A 311 1.26 -10.41 6.03
N ALA A 312 2.52 -10.06 5.77
CA ALA A 312 3.50 -10.95 5.15
C ALA A 312 3.78 -12.19 6.01
N SER A 313 3.93 -12.01 7.33
CA SER A 313 4.13 -13.09 8.29
C SER A 313 2.95 -14.06 8.32
N LYS A 314 1.70 -13.55 8.34
CA LYS A 314 0.50 -14.39 8.34
C LYS A 314 0.33 -15.21 7.07
N ILE A 315 0.70 -14.65 5.92
CA ILE A 315 0.69 -15.41 4.66
C ILE A 315 1.77 -16.50 4.70
N SER A 316 2.99 -16.17 5.12
CA SER A 316 4.08 -17.14 5.26
C SER A 316 3.70 -18.27 6.22
N ASP A 317 3.12 -17.93 7.37
CA ASP A 317 2.60 -18.90 8.35
C ASP A 317 1.52 -19.82 7.77
N ALA A 318 0.61 -19.27 6.95
CA ALA A 318 -0.44 -20.05 6.32
C ALA A 318 0.12 -21.03 5.30
N VAL A 319 1.14 -20.64 4.55
CA VAL A 319 1.81 -21.50 3.57
C VAL A 319 2.62 -22.60 4.27
N SER A 320 3.37 -22.28 5.33
CA SER A 320 4.17 -23.27 6.07
C SER A 320 3.32 -24.35 6.77
N LYS A 321 2.07 -24.00 7.11
CA LYS A 321 1.11 -24.92 7.74
C LYS A 321 0.20 -25.64 6.75
N ALA A 322 0.39 -25.41 5.45
CA ALA A 322 -0.47 -25.98 4.41
C ALA A 322 -0.36 -27.51 4.33
N LYS A 323 -1.49 -28.15 4.10
CA LYS A 323 -1.58 -29.60 3.86
C LYS A 323 -1.77 -29.82 2.37
N TRP A 324 -0.66 -29.92 1.65
CA TRP A 324 -0.61 -29.95 0.18
C TRP A 324 -1.31 -31.14 -0.48
N GLU A 325 -1.67 -32.14 0.31
CA GLU A 325 -2.46 -33.29 -0.19
C GLU A 325 -3.95 -32.97 -0.30
N ASN A 326 -4.44 -31.94 0.39
CA ASN A 326 -5.85 -31.60 0.45
C ASN A 326 -6.25 -30.73 -0.73
N ASP A 327 -7.33 -31.10 -1.40
CA ASP A 327 -7.98 -30.28 -2.39
C ASP A 327 -8.77 -29.14 -1.75
N GLN A 328 -8.93 -28.03 -2.49
CA GLN A 328 -9.76 -26.88 -2.11
C GLN A 328 -9.41 -26.23 -0.76
N GLN A 329 -8.16 -26.37 -0.31
CA GLN A 329 -7.73 -25.62 0.87
C GLN A 329 -7.73 -24.11 0.58
N ARG A 330 -8.03 -23.32 1.61
CA ARG A 330 -8.16 -21.87 1.48
C ARG A 330 -6.94 -21.19 2.06
N GLY A 331 -6.40 -20.20 1.34
CA GLY A 331 -5.33 -19.33 1.82
C GLY A 331 -5.86 -18.28 2.78
N GLY A 332 -6.43 -17.23 2.22
CA GLY A 332 -6.97 -16.10 2.96
C GLY A 332 -6.86 -14.79 2.18
N TYR A 333 -7.24 -13.67 2.80
CA TYR A 333 -7.07 -12.37 2.19
C TYR A 333 -6.52 -11.33 3.18
N ILE A 334 -5.87 -10.33 2.61
CA ILE A 334 -5.35 -9.16 3.29
C ILE A 334 -6.21 -7.96 2.90
N TRP A 335 -6.78 -7.32 3.88
CA TRP A 335 -7.49 -6.07 3.71
C TRP A 335 -6.60 -4.90 4.12
N HIS A 336 -5.92 -4.32 3.15
CA HIS A 336 -5.12 -3.11 3.35
C HIS A 336 -5.65 -1.99 2.46
N THR A 337 -5.95 -0.85 3.05
CA THR A 337 -6.53 0.29 2.34
C THR A 337 -5.68 0.73 1.14
N THR A 338 -6.30 1.36 0.17
CA THR A 338 -5.59 1.88 -0.99
C THR A 338 -4.59 2.96 -0.57
N GLY A 339 -3.34 2.84 -1.02
CA GLY A 339 -2.25 3.75 -0.64
C GLY A 339 -1.39 3.29 0.52
N SER A 340 -1.74 2.19 1.18
CA SER A 340 -0.96 1.60 2.28
C SER A 340 0.29 0.82 1.84
N GLY A 341 0.61 0.76 0.56
CA GLY A 341 1.77 0.02 0.04
C GLY A 341 1.51 -1.48 -0.16
N LYS A 342 0.29 -1.88 -0.57
CA LYS A 342 -0.07 -3.27 -0.86
C LYS A 342 0.91 -3.98 -1.79
N THR A 343 1.37 -3.31 -2.85
CA THR A 343 2.32 -3.87 -3.82
C THR A 343 3.62 -4.31 -3.15
N MET A 344 4.17 -3.51 -2.24
CA MET A 344 5.36 -3.88 -1.48
C MET A 344 5.09 -5.06 -0.53
N THR A 345 3.93 -5.06 0.14
CA THR A 345 3.54 -6.14 1.05
C THR A 345 3.36 -7.47 0.31
N SER A 346 2.66 -7.44 -0.84
CA SER A 346 2.43 -8.64 -1.65
C SER A 346 3.73 -9.19 -2.25
N PHE A 347 4.63 -8.30 -2.70
CA PHE A 347 5.96 -8.69 -3.17
C PHE A 347 6.78 -9.35 -2.06
N LYS A 348 6.87 -8.74 -0.88
CA LYS A 348 7.61 -9.31 0.25
C LYS A 348 7.01 -10.63 0.71
N SER A 349 5.70 -10.78 0.71
CA SER A 349 5.05 -12.07 0.98
C SER A 349 5.48 -13.13 -0.04
N ALA A 350 5.48 -12.79 -1.33
CA ALA A 350 5.92 -13.70 -2.40
C ALA A 350 7.41 -14.07 -2.25
N GLN A 351 8.26 -13.11 -1.94
CA GLN A 351 9.70 -13.30 -1.73
C GLN A 351 9.99 -14.21 -0.53
N LEU A 352 9.29 -13.99 0.59
CA LEU A 352 9.42 -14.84 1.79
C LEU A 352 9.06 -16.28 1.48
N ILE A 353 7.93 -16.53 0.81
CA ILE A 353 7.48 -17.88 0.46
C ILE A 353 8.48 -18.54 -0.52
N ALA A 354 8.93 -17.81 -1.53
CA ALA A 354 9.91 -18.34 -2.49
C ALA A 354 11.25 -18.68 -1.82
N SER A 355 11.66 -17.88 -0.83
CA SER A 355 12.93 -18.08 -0.10
C SER A 355 12.85 -19.20 0.95
N SER A 356 11.68 -19.42 1.57
CA SER A 356 11.50 -20.44 2.61
C SER A 356 11.48 -21.86 2.04
N LYS A 357 11.26 -22.01 0.73
CA LYS A 357 11.06 -23.29 0.04
C LYS A 357 9.81 -24.07 0.49
N ASP A 358 8.85 -23.39 1.10
CA ASP A 358 7.55 -23.96 1.48
C ASP A 358 6.62 -24.14 0.27
N ALA A 359 6.90 -23.45 -0.83
CA ALA A 359 6.24 -23.57 -2.12
C ALA A 359 7.26 -23.80 -3.24
N ASP A 360 6.85 -24.55 -4.28
CA ASP A 360 7.66 -24.79 -5.48
C ASP A 360 7.47 -23.66 -6.50
N LYS A 361 6.28 -23.06 -6.52
CA LYS A 361 5.92 -21.92 -7.38
C LYS A 361 5.10 -20.89 -6.62
N VAL A 362 5.47 -19.63 -6.77
CA VAL A 362 4.71 -18.47 -6.30
C VAL A 362 4.27 -17.66 -7.51
N ILE A 363 2.97 -17.61 -7.76
CA ILE A 363 2.39 -16.99 -8.95
C ILE A 363 1.66 -15.71 -8.53
N PHE A 364 2.13 -14.58 -9.01
CA PHE A 364 1.48 -13.30 -8.81
C PHE A 364 0.52 -13.01 -9.96
N LEU A 365 -0.78 -12.91 -9.64
CA LEU A 365 -1.86 -12.66 -10.60
C LEU A 365 -2.29 -11.20 -10.59
N MET A 366 -2.36 -10.62 -11.79
CA MET A 366 -2.80 -9.24 -12.04
C MET A 366 -3.99 -9.21 -12.99
N ASP A 367 -4.82 -8.15 -12.89
CA ASP A 367 -6.05 -8.02 -13.68
C ASP A 367 -5.77 -7.67 -15.15
N ARG A 368 -4.90 -6.69 -15.44
CA ARG A 368 -4.69 -6.19 -16.81
C ARG A 368 -3.22 -6.15 -17.20
N ILE A 369 -2.96 -6.39 -18.50
CA ILE A 369 -1.62 -6.34 -19.08
C ILE A 369 -0.94 -4.97 -18.85
N GLU A 370 -1.68 -3.87 -18.88
CA GLU A 370 -1.13 -2.51 -18.65
C GLU A 370 -0.73 -2.29 -17.19
N LEU A 371 -1.53 -2.74 -16.23
CA LEU A 371 -1.15 -2.81 -14.82
C LEU A 371 -0.04 -3.83 -14.62
N GLY A 372 -0.06 -4.92 -15.41
CA GLY A 372 0.96 -5.93 -15.42
C GLY A 372 2.36 -5.39 -15.68
N THR A 373 2.52 -4.51 -16.63
CA THR A 373 3.84 -3.90 -16.93
C THR A 373 4.31 -2.96 -15.84
N GLN A 374 3.43 -2.19 -15.20
CA GLN A 374 3.79 -1.31 -14.10
C GLN A 374 4.14 -2.11 -12.84
N SER A 375 3.29 -3.03 -12.42
CA SER A 375 3.54 -3.87 -11.26
C SER A 375 4.76 -4.78 -11.46
N LEU A 376 4.95 -5.33 -12.66
CA LEU A 376 6.15 -6.08 -12.98
C LEU A 376 7.41 -5.23 -12.84
N LYS A 377 7.38 -3.97 -13.30
CA LYS A 377 8.48 -3.03 -13.11
C LYS A 377 8.72 -2.74 -11.64
N GLU A 378 7.67 -2.52 -10.86
CA GLU A 378 7.74 -2.32 -9.42
C GLU A 378 8.31 -3.56 -8.72
N TYR A 379 7.85 -4.76 -9.08
CA TYR A 379 8.40 -6.01 -8.55
C TYR A 379 9.88 -6.20 -8.89
N ARG A 380 10.28 -5.92 -10.12
CA ARG A 380 11.70 -5.98 -10.52
C ARG A 380 12.55 -4.94 -9.79
N ASN A 381 12.00 -3.78 -9.48
CA ASN A 381 12.68 -2.75 -8.70
C ASN A 381 12.91 -3.17 -7.24
N PHE A 382 12.03 -4.02 -6.69
CA PHE A 382 12.15 -4.56 -5.33
C PHE A 382 12.97 -5.86 -5.26
N ALA A 383 13.21 -6.52 -6.41
CA ALA A 383 14.00 -7.75 -6.47
C ALA A 383 15.48 -7.49 -6.20
N GLU A 384 16.13 -8.43 -5.55
CA GLU A 384 17.57 -8.45 -5.39
C GLU A 384 18.26 -8.84 -6.72
N GLU A 385 19.53 -8.51 -6.89
CA GLU A 385 20.26 -8.77 -8.15
C GLU A 385 20.28 -10.26 -8.55
N ASN A 386 20.19 -11.15 -7.58
CA ASN A 386 20.17 -12.59 -7.79
C ASN A 386 18.73 -13.18 -7.86
N GLU A 387 17.71 -12.34 -7.74
CA GLU A 387 16.32 -12.76 -7.83
C GLU A 387 15.75 -12.38 -9.19
N GLU A 388 15.44 -13.39 -10.00
CA GLU A 388 14.77 -13.18 -11.26
C GLU A 388 13.25 -13.20 -11.08
N VAL A 389 12.63 -12.03 -11.25
CA VAL A 389 11.18 -11.92 -11.37
C VAL A 389 10.79 -12.19 -12.82
N GLN A 390 10.28 -13.37 -13.07
CA GLN A 390 9.97 -13.83 -14.43
C GLN A 390 8.60 -13.32 -14.89
N ALA A 391 8.58 -12.63 -16.03
CA ALA A 391 7.34 -12.30 -16.73
C ALA A 391 7.02 -13.35 -17.78
N THR A 392 5.74 -13.47 -18.08
CA THR A 392 5.26 -14.35 -19.16
C THR A 392 4.80 -13.52 -20.36
N GLU A 393 5.32 -13.82 -21.55
CA GLU A 393 4.90 -13.14 -22.78
C GLU A 393 3.59 -13.74 -23.34
N ASN A 394 3.48 -15.06 -23.30
CA ASN A 394 2.31 -15.82 -23.75
C ASN A 394 2.01 -16.98 -22.80
N THR A 395 0.95 -17.75 -23.10
CA THR A 395 0.51 -18.89 -22.28
C THR A 395 1.50 -20.04 -22.32
N ASP A 396 2.16 -20.31 -23.46
CA ASP A 396 3.11 -21.40 -23.62
C ASP A 396 4.34 -21.21 -22.74
N VAL A 397 4.91 -19.99 -22.75
CA VAL A 397 6.03 -19.59 -21.86
C VAL A 397 5.61 -19.72 -20.39
N LEU A 398 4.35 -19.39 -20.05
CA LEU A 398 3.84 -19.55 -18.69
C LEU A 398 3.83 -21.02 -18.27
N VAL A 399 3.33 -21.91 -19.13
CA VAL A 399 3.29 -23.36 -18.86
C VAL A 399 4.70 -23.92 -18.67
N ASP A 400 5.66 -23.53 -19.52
CA ASP A 400 7.04 -23.99 -19.40
C ASP A 400 7.67 -23.55 -18.10
N LYS A 401 7.46 -22.30 -17.66
CA LYS A 401 7.94 -21.81 -16.37
C LYS A 401 7.26 -22.52 -15.19
N LEU A 402 5.98 -22.83 -15.28
CA LEU A 402 5.27 -23.59 -14.24
C LEU A 402 5.82 -25.01 -14.11
N LYS A 403 6.19 -25.67 -15.23
CA LYS A 403 6.82 -26.99 -15.24
C LYS A 403 8.27 -26.97 -14.77
N SER A 404 9.01 -25.88 -15.04
CA SER A 404 10.42 -25.74 -14.71
C SER A 404 10.73 -26.04 -13.23
N THR A 405 11.88 -26.63 -12.95
CA THR A 405 12.42 -26.85 -11.61
C THR A 405 13.53 -25.85 -11.29
N SER A 406 13.83 -24.91 -12.20
CA SER A 406 14.84 -23.88 -11.97
C SER A 406 14.41 -22.95 -10.84
N PRO A 407 15.31 -22.61 -9.90
CA PRO A 407 15.04 -21.61 -8.87
C PRO A 407 14.65 -20.23 -9.41
N SER A 408 15.17 -19.84 -10.59
CA SER A 408 14.81 -18.58 -11.27
C SER A 408 13.34 -18.50 -11.67
N ASP A 409 12.66 -19.63 -11.81
CA ASP A 409 11.25 -19.73 -12.16
C ASP A 409 10.34 -19.98 -10.94
N THR A 410 10.83 -19.78 -9.73
CA THR A 410 10.02 -19.94 -8.51
C THR A 410 9.00 -18.82 -8.40
N LEU A 411 9.38 -17.57 -8.65
CA LEU A 411 8.49 -16.40 -8.61
C LEU A 411 8.09 -15.98 -10.04
N ILE A 412 6.81 -16.12 -10.36
CA ILE A 412 6.25 -15.86 -11.70
C ILE A 412 5.21 -14.75 -11.58
N VAL A 413 5.28 -13.75 -12.47
CA VAL A 413 4.28 -12.70 -12.60
C VAL A 413 3.51 -12.86 -13.90
N THR A 414 2.18 -12.96 -13.82
CA THR A 414 1.32 -13.16 -14.98
C THR A 414 -0.06 -12.49 -14.83
N SER A 415 -0.81 -12.38 -15.92
CA SER A 415 -2.19 -11.89 -15.84
C SER A 415 -3.18 -13.02 -15.56
N ILE A 416 -4.30 -12.70 -14.91
CA ILE A 416 -5.36 -13.67 -14.65
C ILE A 416 -5.91 -14.27 -15.94
N GLN A 417 -5.97 -13.48 -17.03
CA GLN A 417 -6.43 -13.95 -18.34
C GLN A 417 -5.53 -15.06 -18.89
N LYS A 418 -4.21 -14.87 -18.84
CA LYS A 418 -3.25 -15.90 -19.29
C LYS A 418 -3.33 -17.15 -18.43
N MET A 419 -3.47 -16.97 -17.13
CA MET A 419 -3.59 -18.10 -16.20
C MET A 419 -4.90 -18.86 -16.37
N SER A 420 -6.01 -18.17 -16.61
CA SER A 420 -7.32 -18.79 -16.87
C SER A 420 -7.42 -19.51 -18.23
N ASN A 421 -6.50 -19.22 -19.16
CA ASN A 421 -6.41 -19.94 -20.43
C ASN A 421 -5.76 -21.32 -20.27
N ILE A 422 -5.12 -21.60 -19.14
CA ILE A 422 -4.64 -22.91 -18.77
C ILE A 422 -5.85 -23.70 -18.24
N LYS A 423 -6.46 -24.52 -19.11
CA LYS A 423 -7.65 -25.32 -18.80
C LYS A 423 -7.39 -26.77 -19.16
N ASP A 424 -7.99 -27.66 -18.39
CA ASP A 424 -8.13 -29.06 -18.76
C ASP A 424 -9.32 -29.21 -19.76
N ASP A 425 -9.14 -28.72 -21.00
CA ASP A 425 -10.16 -28.72 -22.02
C ASP A 425 -9.59 -29.31 -23.32
N ALA A 426 -10.32 -30.26 -23.91
CA ALA A 426 -9.95 -30.95 -25.14
C ALA A 426 -9.74 -30.01 -26.36
N GLN A 427 -10.11 -28.75 -26.29
CA GLN A 427 -9.91 -27.74 -27.33
C GLN A 427 -8.60 -26.95 -27.16
N ASN A 428 -7.91 -27.04 -26.04
CA ASN A 428 -6.62 -26.38 -25.80
C ASN A 428 -5.46 -27.32 -26.18
N LYS A 429 -4.43 -26.76 -26.81
CA LYS A 429 -3.17 -27.46 -27.17
C LYS A 429 -2.33 -27.94 -25.96
N LEU A 430 -2.81 -27.78 -24.74
CA LEU A 430 -2.13 -28.21 -23.54
C LEU A 430 -2.31 -29.68 -23.30
N ASN A 431 -1.21 -30.40 -23.14
CA ASN A 431 -1.20 -31.80 -22.82
C ASN A 431 -1.73 -32.00 -21.38
N PRO A 432 -2.72 -32.89 -21.13
CA PRO A 432 -3.17 -33.22 -19.78
C PRO A 432 -2.03 -33.61 -18.83
N ASN A 433 -0.94 -34.18 -19.35
CA ASN A 433 0.26 -34.45 -18.59
C ASN A 433 0.94 -33.19 -18.03
N ASP A 434 0.86 -32.05 -18.74
CA ASP A 434 1.46 -30.80 -18.29
C ASP A 434 0.70 -30.26 -17.07
N ILE A 435 -0.63 -30.34 -17.08
CA ILE A 435 -1.47 -29.93 -15.94
C ILE A 435 -1.19 -30.83 -14.73
N ALA A 436 -1.06 -32.13 -14.94
CA ALA A 436 -0.73 -33.10 -13.88
C ALA A 436 0.65 -32.80 -13.27
N LEU A 437 1.66 -32.51 -14.09
CA LEU A 437 3.01 -32.14 -13.63
C LEU A 437 3.00 -30.84 -12.84
N ILE A 438 2.21 -29.84 -13.23
CA ILE A 438 2.08 -28.58 -12.51
C ILE A 438 1.35 -28.82 -11.18
N ASN A 439 0.27 -29.60 -11.17
CA ASN A 439 -0.51 -29.92 -9.96
C ASN A 439 0.23 -30.80 -8.95
N ALA A 440 1.31 -31.45 -9.36
CA ALA A 440 2.21 -32.17 -8.46
C ALA A 440 3.09 -31.23 -7.62
N LYS A 441 3.13 -29.93 -7.97
CA LYS A 441 3.92 -28.91 -7.26
C LYS A 441 3.08 -28.18 -6.22
N ARG A 442 3.74 -27.64 -5.19
CA ARG A 442 3.17 -26.75 -4.19
C ARG A 442 3.01 -25.35 -4.79
N LEU A 443 1.79 -24.98 -5.14
CA LEU A 443 1.47 -23.74 -5.85
C LEU A 443 0.86 -22.72 -4.89
N VAL A 444 1.40 -21.51 -4.89
CA VAL A 444 0.83 -20.36 -4.16
C VAL A 444 0.50 -19.26 -5.14
N PHE A 445 -0.74 -18.79 -5.12
CA PHE A 445 -1.20 -17.65 -5.90
C PHE A 445 -1.38 -16.42 -5.00
N ILE A 446 -0.78 -15.31 -5.39
CA ILE A 446 -0.98 -14.01 -4.79
C ILE A 446 -1.74 -13.15 -5.80
N VAL A 447 -2.91 -12.67 -5.40
CA VAL A 447 -3.87 -11.99 -6.27
C VAL A 447 -4.03 -10.55 -5.80
N ASP A 448 -3.58 -9.61 -6.61
CA ASP A 448 -3.74 -8.18 -6.31
C ASP A 448 -5.10 -7.66 -6.79
N GLU A 449 -5.65 -6.64 -6.08
CA GLU A 449 -6.95 -6.02 -6.34
C GLU A 449 -8.09 -7.05 -6.53
N CYS A 450 -8.13 -8.03 -5.64
CA CYS A 450 -8.96 -9.24 -5.76
C CYS A 450 -10.49 -9.02 -5.69
N HIS A 451 -10.93 -7.80 -5.43
CA HIS A 451 -12.35 -7.40 -5.40
C HIS A 451 -12.96 -7.16 -6.78
N ARG A 452 -12.16 -7.10 -7.86
CA ARG A 452 -12.67 -6.76 -9.21
C ARG A 452 -13.59 -7.84 -9.75
N SER A 453 -14.68 -7.42 -10.38
CA SER A 453 -15.73 -8.29 -10.90
C SER A 453 -15.28 -9.27 -12.01
N THR A 454 -14.23 -8.92 -12.75
CA THR A 454 -13.61 -9.76 -13.77
C THR A 454 -12.90 -10.99 -13.22
N PHE A 455 -12.60 -10.99 -11.90
CA PHE A 455 -11.93 -12.09 -11.25
C PHE A 455 -12.83 -13.30 -10.96
N GLY A 456 -14.15 -13.14 -10.87
CA GLY A 456 -15.06 -14.20 -10.42
C GLY A 456 -14.97 -15.49 -11.25
N ASP A 457 -15.29 -15.42 -12.51
CA ASP A 457 -15.38 -16.59 -13.39
C ASP A 457 -13.97 -17.13 -13.74
N MET A 458 -13.00 -16.24 -14.01
CA MET A 458 -11.62 -16.63 -14.30
C MET A 458 -10.96 -17.27 -13.08
N MET A 459 -11.19 -16.73 -11.88
CA MET A 459 -10.66 -17.29 -10.64
C MET A 459 -11.23 -18.67 -10.35
N GLN A 460 -12.53 -18.89 -10.61
CA GLN A 460 -13.13 -20.22 -10.47
C GLN A 460 -12.49 -21.23 -11.42
N THR A 461 -12.23 -20.82 -12.68
CA THR A 461 -11.50 -21.66 -13.65
C THR A 461 -10.11 -22.02 -13.13
N ILE A 462 -9.33 -21.04 -12.65
CA ILE A 462 -7.99 -21.29 -12.14
C ILE A 462 -8.03 -22.24 -10.93
N LYS A 463 -8.96 -22.05 -10.00
CA LYS A 463 -9.12 -22.91 -8.82
C LYS A 463 -9.55 -24.33 -9.18
N HIS A 464 -10.38 -24.48 -10.21
CA HIS A 464 -10.75 -25.81 -10.70
C HIS A 464 -9.56 -26.53 -11.34
N THR A 465 -8.73 -25.80 -12.09
CA THR A 465 -7.52 -26.34 -12.73
C THR A 465 -6.44 -26.70 -11.70
N PHE A 466 -6.32 -25.93 -10.62
CA PHE A 466 -5.29 -26.09 -9.58
C PHE A 466 -5.91 -26.27 -8.18
N PRO A 467 -6.58 -27.40 -7.90
CA PRO A 467 -7.40 -27.58 -6.69
C PRO A 467 -6.60 -27.63 -5.39
N LYS A 468 -5.30 -27.98 -5.43
CA LYS A 468 -4.41 -28.04 -4.27
C LYS A 468 -3.69 -26.72 -3.97
N ALA A 469 -3.80 -25.75 -4.87
CA ALA A 469 -3.11 -24.46 -4.73
C ALA A 469 -3.70 -23.61 -3.61
N LEU A 470 -2.85 -22.83 -2.97
CA LEU A 470 -3.26 -21.78 -2.03
C LEU A 470 -3.45 -20.45 -2.75
N PHE A 471 -4.50 -19.73 -2.39
CA PHE A 471 -4.82 -18.43 -2.96
C PHE A 471 -4.90 -17.37 -1.88
N PHE A 472 -4.08 -16.32 -2.02
CA PHE A 472 -4.09 -15.16 -1.13
C PHE A 472 -4.52 -13.92 -1.90
N GLY A 473 -5.61 -13.26 -1.44
CA GLY A 473 -6.12 -12.04 -2.04
C GLY A 473 -5.61 -10.79 -1.32
N PHE A 474 -5.22 -9.76 -2.08
CA PHE A 474 -4.97 -8.42 -1.57
C PHE A 474 -6.03 -7.46 -2.07
N THR A 475 -6.64 -6.69 -1.18
CA THR A 475 -7.65 -5.71 -1.55
C THR A 475 -7.67 -4.53 -0.57
N GLY A 476 -8.01 -3.33 -1.08
CA GLY A 476 -8.33 -2.17 -0.25
C GLY A 476 -9.79 -2.09 0.14
N THR A 477 -10.64 -2.81 -0.59
CA THR A 477 -12.09 -2.76 -0.49
C THR A 477 -12.66 -4.16 -0.69
N PRO A 478 -12.64 -5.02 0.35
CA PRO A 478 -13.18 -6.36 0.25
C PRO A 478 -14.69 -6.34 -0.06
N ILE A 479 -15.16 -7.32 -0.81
CA ILE A 479 -16.58 -7.55 -1.05
C ILE A 479 -17.13 -8.29 0.14
N GLN A 480 -18.10 -7.70 0.84
CA GLN A 480 -18.78 -8.24 2.01
C GLN A 480 -20.23 -8.61 1.67
N GLY A 481 -21.03 -9.01 2.65
CA GLY A 481 -22.41 -9.44 2.43
C GLY A 481 -23.30 -8.35 1.84
N GLU A 482 -23.11 -7.09 2.21
CA GLU A 482 -23.95 -5.96 1.77
C GLU A 482 -23.69 -5.53 0.31
N ASN A 483 -22.45 -5.67 -0.16
CA ASN A 483 -22.07 -5.35 -1.54
C ASN A 483 -21.79 -6.60 -2.39
N GLN A 484 -22.36 -7.75 -2.00
CA GLN A 484 -22.14 -9.04 -2.64
C GLN A 484 -22.53 -9.01 -4.13
N LYS A 485 -21.59 -9.41 -4.96
CA LYS A 485 -21.78 -9.58 -6.41
C LYS A 485 -21.82 -11.07 -6.76
N LYS A 486 -22.79 -11.49 -7.57
CA LYS A 486 -22.93 -12.90 -8.00
C LYS A 486 -22.85 -13.91 -6.83
N MET A 487 -23.43 -13.58 -5.69
CA MET A 487 -23.47 -14.41 -4.48
C MET A 487 -22.08 -14.82 -3.93
N SER A 488 -21.02 -14.05 -4.20
CA SER A 488 -19.69 -14.33 -3.67
C SER A 488 -19.12 -13.12 -2.93
N THR A 489 -18.48 -13.39 -1.81
CA THR A 489 -17.72 -12.41 -1.03
C THR A 489 -16.22 -12.69 -1.17
N THR A 490 -15.37 -11.74 -0.76
CA THR A 490 -13.92 -11.96 -0.72
C THR A 490 -13.56 -13.18 0.15
N ALA A 491 -14.25 -13.34 1.28
CA ALA A 491 -14.04 -14.47 2.18
C ALA A 491 -14.48 -15.82 1.57
N THR A 492 -15.56 -15.86 0.78
CA THR A 492 -15.98 -17.11 0.10
C THR A 492 -14.99 -17.53 -0.98
N VAL A 493 -14.33 -16.57 -1.62
CA VAL A 493 -13.35 -16.84 -2.67
C VAL A 493 -11.99 -17.22 -2.09
N PHE A 494 -11.44 -16.48 -1.14
CA PHE A 494 -10.07 -16.64 -0.68
C PHE A 494 -9.94 -17.35 0.68
N GLY A 495 -10.93 -17.30 1.53
CA GLY A 495 -10.91 -17.79 2.91
C GLY A 495 -10.97 -16.64 3.91
N ASN A 496 -10.45 -16.89 5.12
CA ASN A 496 -10.53 -15.94 6.21
C ASN A 496 -9.68 -14.69 5.98
N GLU A 497 -10.08 -13.58 6.61
CA GLU A 497 -9.23 -12.40 6.72
C GLU A 497 -8.01 -12.74 7.58
N LEU A 498 -6.82 -12.55 7.02
CA LEU A 498 -5.54 -12.81 7.71
C LEU A 498 -5.03 -11.57 8.43
N HIS A 499 -5.23 -10.40 7.85
CA HIS A 499 -4.87 -9.13 8.46
C HIS A 499 -5.70 -8.00 7.86
N ARG A 500 -6.01 -7.00 8.70
CA ARG A 500 -6.75 -5.81 8.33
C ARG A 500 -5.95 -4.56 8.65
N TYR A 501 -5.89 -3.65 7.69
CA TYR A 501 -5.45 -2.27 7.85
C TYR A 501 -6.42 -1.38 7.09
N SER A 502 -7.43 -0.88 7.80
CA SER A 502 -8.55 -0.14 7.25
C SER A 502 -8.17 1.27 6.80
N ILE A 503 -9.09 1.96 6.13
CA ILE A 503 -8.87 3.37 5.77
C ILE A 503 -8.78 4.26 7.03
N ALA A 504 -9.53 3.92 8.09
CA ALA A 504 -9.45 4.63 9.36
C ALA A 504 -8.08 4.47 10.01
N ASP A 505 -7.49 3.25 9.99
CA ASP A 505 -6.12 3.03 10.44
C ASP A 505 -5.14 3.89 9.64
N GLY A 506 -5.28 3.89 8.30
CA GLY A 506 -4.41 4.64 7.41
C GLY A 506 -4.44 6.15 7.63
N ILE A 507 -5.62 6.72 7.92
CA ILE A 507 -5.79 8.14 8.24
C ILE A 507 -5.22 8.46 9.62
N ARG A 508 -5.55 7.67 10.63
CA ARG A 508 -5.01 7.82 11.99
C ARG A 508 -3.48 7.82 12.01
N ASP A 509 -2.87 6.90 11.29
CA ASP A 509 -1.42 6.72 11.23
C ASP A 509 -0.74 7.68 10.24
N HIS A 510 -1.48 8.62 9.65
CA HIS A 510 -1.01 9.56 8.63
C HIS A 510 -0.31 8.88 7.43
N ASN A 511 -0.74 7.68 7.08
CA ASN A 511 -0.26 6.94 5.91
C ASN A 511 -1.02 7.29 4.63
N VAL A 512 -2.26 7.73 4.79
CA VAL A 512 -3.11 8.30 3.74
C VAL A 512 -3.85 9.51 4.31
N LEU A 513 -4.27 10.42 3.42
CA LEU A 513 -5.08 11.56 3.81
C LEU A 513 -6.54 11.17 3.98
N GLY A 514 -7.24 11.88 4.86
CA GLY A 514 -8.70 11.87 4.94
C GLY A 514 -9.35 12.48 3.71
N PHE A 515 -10.67 12.43 3.65
CA PHE A 515 -11.48 13.01 2.60
C PHE A 515 -12.35 14.13 3.15
N ASP A 516 -12.51 15.18 2.34
CA ASP A 516 -13.41 16.29 2.62
C ASP A 516 -14.48 16.36 1.51
N PRO A 517 -15.66 15.73 1.73
CA PRO A 517 -16.71 15.64 0.73
C PRO A 517 -17.65 16.84 0.79
N TYR A 518 -17.87 17.49 -0.35
CA TYR A 518 -18.75 18.63 -0.54
C TYR A 518 -19.93 18.28 -1.42
N LYS A 519 -21.13 18.43 -0.86
CA LYS A 519 -22.41 18.32 -1.57
C LYS A 519 -22.69 19.61 -2.33
N VAL A 520 -22.86 19.53 -3.65
CA VAL A 520 -23.22 20.67 -4.49
C VAL A 520 -24.59 20.46 -5.10
N LEU A 521 -25.50 21.39 -4.84
CA LEU A 521 -26.87 21.35 -5.35
C LEU A 521 -26.95 22.16 -6.66
N THR A 522 -27.18 21.49 -7.77
CA THR A 522 -27.42 22.12 -9.09
C THR A 522 -28.89 22.49 -9.30
N PHE A 523 -29.78 21.89 -8.50
CA PHE A 523 -31.21 22.22 -8.42
C PHE A 523 -31.63 22.44 -6.96
N LYS A 524 -32.61 23.30 -6.73
CA LYS A 524 -33.16 23.49 -5.38
C LYS A 524 -34.05 22.30 -4.99
N ASP A 525 -33.85 21.80 -3.79
CA ASP A 525 -34.64 20.67 -3.24
C ASP A 525 -36.16 20.93 -3.28
N SER A 526 -36.57 22.17 -3.03
CA SER A 526 -37.95 22.60 -3.12
C SER A 526 -38.56 22.38 -4.50
N ASP A 527 -37.80 22.67 -5.54
CA ASP A 527 -38.26 22.60 -6.93
C ASP A 527 -38.34 21.14 -7.39
N LEU A 528 -37.35 20.32 -7.00
CA LEU A 528 -37.34 18.89 -7.25
C LEU A 528 -38.53 18.19 -6.56
N ARG A 529 -38.77 18.50 -5.28
CA ARG A 529 -39.92 17.97 -4.53
C ARG A 529 -41.24 18.31 -5.20
N LYS A 530 -41.37 19.58 -5.59
CA LYS A 530 -42.59 20.09 -6.26
C LYS A 530 -42.79 19.41 -7.60
N ALA A 531 -41.76 19.28 -8.41
CA ALA A 531 -41.82 18.64 -9.71
C ALA A 531 -42.26 17.16 -9.60
N VAL A 532 -41.64 16.40 -8.71
CA VAL A 532 -41.97 14.98 -8.47
C VAL A 532 -43.42 14.88 -7.93
N ALA A 533 -43.82 15.74 -6.98
CA ALA A 533 -45.18 15.72 -6.41
C ALA A 533 -46.26 16.03 -7.44
N LEU A 534 -46.03 17.00 -8.35
CA LEU A 534 -46.94 17.33 -9.47
C LEU A 534 -47.03 16.18 -10.47
N GLU A 535 -45.90 15.58 -10.86
CA GLU A 535 -45.87 14.43 -11.79
C GLU A 535 -46.72 13.26 -11.21
N LYS A 536 -46.48 12.92 -9.95
CA LYS A 536 -47.21 11.80 -9.28
C LYS A 536 -48.67 12.10 -9.06
N ALA A 537 -49.03 13.36 -8.80
CA ALA A 537 -50.39 13.83 -8.70
C ALA A 537 -51.09 13.97 -10.07
N LYS A 538 -50.32 13.81 -11.19
CA LYS A 538 -50.82 14.05 -12.57
C LYS A 538 -51.45 15.44 -12.70
N ALA A 539 -50.78 16.48 -12.22
CA ALA A 539 -51.21 17.87 -12.27
C ALA A 539 -50.12 18.74 -12.90
N TYR A 540 -50.52 19.75 -13.67
CA TYR A 540 -49.61 20.70 -14.33
C TYR A 540 -49.26 21.90 -13.45
N SER A 541 -50.06 22.17 -12.42
CA SER A 541 -49.84 23.24 -11.45
C SER A 541 -50.19 22.83 -10.04
N VAL A 542 -49.69 23.59 -9.05
CA VAL A 542 -50.06 23.39 -7.64
C VAL A 542 -51.53 23.63 -7.42
N ASP A 543 -52.10 24.66 -8.06
CA ASP A 543 -53.51 24.99 -7.94
C ASP A 543 -54.39 23.86 -8.47
N GLU A 544 -54.04 23.24 -9.59
CA GLU A 544 -54.73 22.05 -10.10
C GLU A 544 -54.63 20.87 -9.16
N ALA A 545 -53.41 20.63 -8.60
CA ALA A 545 -53.21 19.54 -7.63
C ALA A 545 -54.07 19.74 -6.35
N LEU A 546 -54.25 20.97 -5.92
CA LEU A 546 -54.98 21.29 -4.70
C LEU A 546 -56.49 21.35 -4.91
N ALA A 547 -56.95 21.61 -6.14
CA ALA A 547 -58.41 21.66 -6.47
C ALA A 547 -59.09 20.30 -6.38
N ASP A 548 -58.35 19.19 -6.55
CA ASP A 548 -58.88 17.82 -6.45
C ASP A 548 -58.39 17.16 -5.16
N PRO A 549 -59.28 16.71 -4.27
CA PRO A 549 -58.89 16.07 -3.01
C PRO A 549 -58.03 14.84 -3.17
N GLN A 550 -58.16 14.03 -4.25
CA GLN A 550 -57.35 12.86 -4.50
C GLN A 550 -55.97 13.25 -4.97
N LYS A 551 -55.87 14.17 -5.92
CA LYS A 551 -54.62 14.74 -6.38
C LYS A 551 -53.84 15.43 -5.24
N SER A 552 -54.54 16.21 -4.42
CA SER A 552 -53.98 16.90 -3.25
C SER A 552 -53.34 15.92 -2.25
N LYS A 553 -54.01 14.81 -1.94
CA LYS A 553 -53.45 13.77 -1.06
C LYS A 553 -52.20 13.16 -1.63
N VAL A 554 -52.16 12.89 -2.94
CA VAL A 554 -50.95 12.36 -3.62
C VAL A 554 -49.84 13.40 -3.63
N PHE A 555 -50.15 14.66 -3.99
CA PHE A 555 -49.23 15.77 -4.02
C PHE A 555 -48.48 15.93 -2.69
N TYR A 556 -49.22 16.05 -1.57
CA TYR A 556 -48.60 16.20 -0.26
C TYR A 556 -47.84 14.95 0.20
N LYS A 557 -48.31 13.75 -0.16
CA LYS A 557 -47.56 12.52 0.12
C LYS A 557 -46.17 12.58 -0.48
N TYR A 558 -46.02 12.95 -1.75
CA TYR A 558 -44.71 13.02 -2.43
C TYR A 558 -43.91 14.26 -2.06
N LEU A 559 -44.56 15.41 -1.84
CA LEU A 559 -43.90 16.64 -1.40
C LEU A 559 -43.13 16.44 -0.08
N ASN A 560 -43.65 15.60 0.81
CA ASN A 560 -43.06 15.35 2.14
C ASN A 560 -42.13 14.14 2.20
N LEU A 561 -41.87 13.47 1.08
CA LEU A 561 -40.88 12.38 1.07
C LEU A 561 -39.49 12.90 1.41
N PRO A 562 -38.62 12.07 2.03
CA PRO A 562 -37.19 12.41 2.16
C PRO A 562 -36.55 12.54 0.78
N MET A 563 -35.45 13.30 0.68
CA MET A 563 -34.71 13.45 -0.61
C MET A 563 -34.13 12.13 -1.06
N THR A 564 -33.51 11.37 -0.16
CA THR A 564 -32.91 10.05 -0.46
C THR A 564 -33.80 8.94 0.09
N GLY A 565 -33.85 7.82 -0.60
CA GLY A 565 -34.50 6.60 -0.16
C GLY A 565 -33.81 5.92 1.04
N GLY A 566 -34.46 4.97 1.65
CA GLY A 566 -33.98 4.24 2.81
C GLY A 566 -34.67 2.90 2.98
N LYS A 567 -34.44 2.27 4.11
CA LYS A 567 -35.19 1.08 4.55
C LYS A 567 -36.12 1.47 5.68
N ASP A 568 -37.34 0.95 5.69
CA ASP A 568 -38.27 1.11 6.80
C ASP A 568 -37.92 0.20 7.99
N ALA A 569 -38.76 0.26 9.04
CA ALA A 569 -38.56 -0.57 10.23
C ALA A 569 -38.67 -2.09 9.96
N LEU A 570 -39.22 -2.48 8.82
CA LEU A 570 -39.38 -3.86 8.37
C LEU A 570 -38.25 -4.28 7.39
N GLY A 571 -37.36 -3.34 7.01
CA GLY A 571 -36.27 -3.57 6.06
C GLY A 571 -36.69 -3.42 4.59
N GLU A 572 -37.93 -2.95 4.31
CA GLU A 572 -38.39 -2.70 2.94
C GLU A 572 -37.83 -1.38 2.40
N GLU A 573 -37.46 -1.37 1.11
CA GLU A 573 -36.92 -0.17 0.46
C GLU A 573 -38.03 0.89 0.27
N ILE A 574 -37.80 2.08 0.85
CA ILE A 574 -38.58 3.27 0.62
C ILE A 574 -37.87 4.19 -0.34
N LYS A 575 -38.51 4.58 -1.43
CA LYS A 575 -37.96 5.54 -2.40
C LYS A 575 -38.04 6.97 -1.86
N GLY A 576 -36.94 7.71 -2.07
CA GLY A 576 -36.88 9.15 -1.85
C GLY A 576 -37.20 9.95 -3.13
N ILE A 577 -37.18 11.28 -3.02
CA ILE A 577 -37.39 12.19 -4.17
C ILE A 577 -36.41 11.94 -5.31
N GLU A 578 -35.14 11.79 -5.00
CA GLU A 578 -34.06 11.57 -6.02
C GLU A 578 -34.25 10.27 -6.81
N ASP A 579 -34.93 9.27 -6.27
CA ASP A 579 -35.25 8.02 -6.97
C ASP A 579 -36.30 8.19 -8.06
N TYR A 580 -37.10 9.25 -8.01
CA TYR A 580 -38.11 9.60 -9.02
C TYR A 580 -37.59 10.56 -10.08
N ILE A 581 -36.38 11.15 -9.89
CA ILE A 581 -35.81 12.07 -10.86
C ILE A 581 -35.15 11.27 -11.99
N PRO A 582 -35.57 11.47 -13.26
CA PRO A 582 -34.95 10.76 -14.38
C PRO A 582 -33.50 11.18 -14.59
N ASN A 583 -32.68 10.30 -15.13
CA ASN A 583 -31.27 10.60 -15.43
C ASN A 583 -31.13 11.76 -16.43
N THR A 584 -32.09 11.92 -17.35
CA THR A 584 -32.13 13.02 -18.33
C THR A 584 -32.13 14.41 -17.68
N GLN A 585 -32.61 14.55 -16.43
CA GLN A 585 -32.53 15.81 -15.67
C GLN A 585 -31.06 16.23 -15.45
N TYR A 586 -30.18 15.26 -15.11
CA TYR A 586 -28.76 15.48 -14.90
C TYR A 586 -27.93 15.47 -16.19
N GLU A 587 -28.49 14.98 -17.30
CA GLU A 587 -27.88 15.07 -18.63
C GLU A 587 -28.21 16.41 -19.30
N GLY A 588 -29.13 17.19 -18.72
CA GLY A 588 -29.61 18.47 -19.24
C GLY A 588 -28.55 19.58 -19.18
N GLU A 589 -28.73 20.57 -20.06
CA GLU A 589 -27.80 21.70 -20.21
C GLU A 589 -27.68 22.54 -18.93
N GLU A 590 -28.79 22.77 -18.23
CA GLU A 590 -28.86 23.55 -16.99
C GLU A 590 -27.93 22.95 -15.90
N HIS A 591 -28.06 21.63 -15.68
CA HIS A 591 -27.20 20.92 -14.74
C HIS A 591 -25.72 21.00 -15.10
N GLN A 592 -25.40 20.70 -16.37
CA GLN A 592 -24.02 20.70 -16.84
C GLN A 592 -23.37 22.07 -16.77
N LYS A 593 -24.12 23.15 -17.08
CA LYS A 593 -23.63 24.53 -16.91
C LYS A 593 -23.33 24.84 -15.45
N ALA A 594 -24.25 24.53 -14.54
CA ALA A 594 -24.04 24.75 -13.10
C ALA A 594 -22.81 24.00 -12.57
N VAL A 595 -22.55 22.77 -13.03
CA VAL A 595 -21.34 22.01 -12.68
C VAL A 595 -20.08 22.68 -13.20
N VAL A 596 -20.07 23.11 -14.47
CA VAL A 596 -18.90 23.78 -15.06
C VAL A 596 -18.61 25.12 -14.38
N GLU A 597 -19.65 25.89 -14.07
CA GLU A 597 -19.55 27.16 -13.34
C GLU A 597 -18.93 26.94 -11.95
N ASP A 598 -19.44 25.99 -11.15
CA ASP A 598 -18.90 25.68 -9.82
C ASP A 598 -17.42 25.27 -9.88
N ILE A 599 -17.04 24.43 -10.86
CA ILE A 599 -15.64 24.02 -11.02
C ILE A 599 -14.75 25.22 -11.40
N CYS A 600 -15.18 26.05 -12.33
CA CYS A 600 -14.40 27.20 -12.81
C CYS A 600 -14.22 28.27 -11.73
N GLU A 601 -15.30 28.62 -11.01
CA GLU A 601 -15.28 29.62 -9.94
C GLU A 601 -14.36 29.22 -8.80
N ASN A 602 -14.33 27.92 -8.45
CA ASN A 602 -13.56 27.39 -7.33
C ASN A 602 -12.17 26.87 -7.74
N TRP A 603 -11.81 26.87 -9.02
CA TRP A 603 -10.60 26.23 -9.52
C TRP A 603 -9.31 26.68 -8.83
N GLN A 604 -9.11 28.00 -8.73
CA GLN A 604 -7.86 28.55 -8.16
C GLN A 604 -7.65 28.10 -6.69
N THR A 605 -8.72 28.10 -5.93
CA THR A 605 -8.69 27.67 -4.53
C THR A 605 -8.46 26.17 -4.43
N GLN A 606 -9.22 25.37 -5.17
CA GLN A 606 -9.18 23.90 -5.10
C GLN A 606 -7.86 23.37 -5.64
N SER A 607 -7.33 23.90 -6.73
CA SER A 607 -6.05 23.48 -7.31
C SER A 607 -4.83 24.09 -6.63
N ARG A 608 -5.01 24.95 -5.62
CA ARG A 608 -3.90 25.71 -5.01
C ARG A 608 -3.10 26.47 -6.07
N ASN A 609 -3.78 27.32 -6.85
CA ASN A 609 -3.21 28.08 -7.97
C ASN A 609 -2.57 27.17 -9.03
N SER A 610 -3.30 26.16 -9.47
CA SER A 610 -2.88 25.17 -10.46
C SER A 610 -1.64 24.36 -10.07
N LYS A 611 -1.33 24.27 -8.78
CA LYS A 611 -0.30 23.37 -8.25
C LYS A 611 -0.73 21.93 -8.37
N PHE A 612 -2.01 21.66 -8.11
CA PHE A 612 -2.60 20.33 -8.14
C PHE A 612 -3.52 20.15 -9.33
N HIS A 613 -3.63 18.91 -9.75
CA HIS A 613 -4.55 18.46 -10.80
C HIS A 613 -5.84 17.93 -10.21
N ALA A 614 -6.88 17.84 -11.05
CA ALA A 614 -8.14 17.23 -10.67
C ALA A 614 -8.59 16.16 -11.67
N ILE A 615 -9.43 15.24 -11.17
CA ILE A 615 -10.18 14.28 -11.99
C ILE A 615 -11.66 14.64 -11.91
N PHE A 616 -12.35 14.61 -13.06
CA PHE A 616 -13.80 14.78 -13.13
C PHE A 616 -14.44 13.53 -13.73
N ALA A 617 -15.21 12.81 -12.92
CA ALA A 617 -15.88 11.58 -13.33
C ALA A 617 -17.33 11.85 -13.75
N THR A 618 -17.68 11.40 -14.95
CA THR A 618 -19.02 11.52 -15.55
C THR A 618 -19.67 10.15 -15.69
N SER A 619 -20.99 10.12 -15.88
CA SER A 619 -21.75 8.88 -15.94
C SER A 619 -21.64 8.14 -17.26
N SER A 620 -21.36 8.85 -18.36
CA SER A 620 -21.29 8.27 -19.71
C SER A 620 -20.31 8.98 -20.63
N ILE A 621 -19.92 8.32 -21.72
CA ILE A 621 -19.03 8.90 -22.74
C ILE A 621 -19.66 10.12 -23.42
N PRO A 622 -20.96 10.13 -23.84
CA PRO A 622 -21.57 11.32 -24.37
C PRO A 622 -21.51 12.52 -23.42
N GLU A 623 -21.75 12.31 -22.12
CA GLU A 623 -21.63 13.37 -21.13
C GLU A 623 -20.19 13.86 -20.99
N ALA A 624 -19.20 12.96 -20.99
CA ALA A 624 -17.77 13.35 -20.95
C ALA A 624 -17.41 14.26 -22.13
N ILE A 625 -17.89 13.96 -23.34
CA ILE A 625 -17.67 14.78 -24.54
C ILE A 625 -18.39 16.14 -24.44
N GLN A 626 -19.63 16.14 -23.92
CA GLN A 626 -20.40 17.38 -23.71
C GLN A 626 -19.69 18.29 -22.71
N TYR A 627 -19.28 17.76 -21.56
CA TYR A 627 -18.52 18.51 -20.57
C TYR A 627 -17.19 19.03 -21.11
N TYR A 628 -16.47 18.21 -21.89
CA TYR A 628 -15.25 18.66 -22.56
C TYR A 628 -15.49 19.88 -23.44
N LYS A 629 -16.53 19.86 -24.28
CA LYS A 629 -16.90 21.02 -25.14
C LYS A 629 -17.28 22.23 -24.29
N ARG A 630 -18.09 22.06 -23.23
CA ARG A 630 -18.49 23.15 -22.35
C ARG A 630 -17.30 23.81 -21.65
N PHE A 631 -16.33 23.02 -21.17
CA PHE A 631 -15.12 23.58 -20.58
C PHE A 631 -14.28 24.35 -21.59
N ARG A 632 -14.20 23.89 -22.83
CA ARG A 632 -13.50 24.63 -23.89
C ARG A 632 -14.15 26.00 -24.18
N GLU A 633 -15.46 26.06 -24.14
CA GLU A 633 -16.22 27.30 -24.37
C GLU A 633 -16.16 28.24 -23.16
N ALA A 634 -16.44 27.73 -21.98
CA ALA A 634 -16.56 28.52 -20.75
C ALA A 634 -15.21 28.89 -20.11
N ALA A 635 -14.20 28.01 -20.23
CA ALA A 635 -12.91 28.16 -19.57
C ALA A 635 -11.73 27.74 -20.46
N PRO A 636 -11.47 28.46 -21.57
CA PRO A 636 -10.37 28.14 -22.49
C PRO A 636 -8.97 28.23 -21.85
N TRP A 637 -8.87 28.93 -20.74
CA TRP A 637 -7.66 29.03 -19.92
C TRP A 637 -7.35 27.74 -19.14
N LEU A 638 -8.35 26.89 -18.88
CA LEU A 638 -8.20 25.64 -18.16
C LEU A 638 -7.75 24.53 -19.12
N LYS A 639 -6.67 23.86 -18.79
CA LYS A 639 -6.13 22.77 -19.61
C LYS A 639 -6.87 21.48 -19.32
N VAL A 640 -7.91 21.23 -20.10
CA VAL A 640 -8.82 20.08 -19.95
C VAL A 640 -8.57 19.08 -21.06
N THR A 641 -8.68 17.79 -20.75
CA THR A 641 -8.81 16.71 -21.74
C THR A 641 -9.76 15.63 -21.21
N ALA A 642 -10.17 14.70 -22.06
CA ALA A 642 -11.02 13.61 -21.66
C ALA A 642 -10.40 12.25 -22.04
N LEU A 643 -10.69 11.24 -21.22
CA LEU A 643 -10.19 9.88 -21.40
C LEU A 643 -11.30 8.87 -21.13
N PHE A 644 -11.63 8.05 -22.11
CA PHE A 644 -12.59 6.96 -22.02
C PHE A 644 -12.17 5.79 -22.90
N ASP A 645 -12.78 4.61 -22.73
CA ASP A 645 -12.45 3.43 -23.52
C ASP A 645 -13.12 3.52 -24.91
N PRO A 646 -12.33 3.57 -25.99
CA PRO A 646 -12.89 3.66 -27.34
C PRO A 646 -13.67 2.40 -27.75
N ASN A 647 -13.46 1.25 -27.08
CA ASN A 647 -14.09 -0.03 -27.43
C ASN A 647 -15.41 -0.28 -26.69
N ILE A 648 -15.75 0.54 -25.68
CA ILE A 648 -17.03 0.39 -24.98
C ILE A 648 -18.13 1.00 -25.84
N ASP A 649 -19.11 0.18 -26.23
CA ASP A 649 -20.28 0.63 -26.97
C ASP A 649 -21.29 1.28 -26.00
N ASN A 650 -21.63 2.54 -26.23
CA ASN A 650 -22.60 3.28 -25.44
C ASN A 650 -23.94 3.44 -26.19
N ASN A 651 -24.76 2.39 -26.17
CA ASN A 651 -26.19 2.43 -26.55
C ASN A 651 -26.48 3.08 -27.91
N GLY A 652 -25.78 2.71 -28.98
CA GLY A 652 -26.16 3.05 -30.33
C GLY A 652 -25.85 4.48 -30.85
N LYS A 653 -25.11 5.29 -30.09
CA LYS A 653 -24.62 6.62 -30.47
C LYS A 653 -23.15 6.60 -30.97
N GLY A 654 -22.78 5.63 -31.81
CA GLY A 654 -21.41 5.39 -32.23
C GLY A 654 -20.74 6.56 -32.97
N ILE A 655 -21.45 7.24 -33.87
CA ILE A 655 -20.92 8.33 -34.68
C ILE A 655 -20.46 9.52 -33.82
N THR A 656 -21.25 9.94 -32.84
CA THR A 656 -20.91 11.06 -31.95
C THR A 656 -19.70 10.77 -31.07
N LYS A 657 -19.46 9.50 -30.73
CA LYS A 657 -18.32 9.06 -29.92
C LYS A 657 -17.00 9.15 -30.70
N GLU A 658 -16.96 8.68 -31.95
CA GLU A 658 -15.75 8.71 -32.77
C GLU A 658 -15.34 10.13 -33.13
N GLU A 659 -16.31 10.98 -33.47
CA GLU A 659 -16.07 12.41 -33.76
C GLU A 659 -15.54 13.14 -32.52
N GLY A 660 -16.17 12.92 -31.34
CA GLY A 660 -15.73 13.54 -30.09
C GLY A 660 -14.35 13.05 -29.69
N LEU A 661 -14.05 11.77 -29.86
CA LEU A 661 -12.73 11.21 -29.57
C LEU A 661 -11.66 11.83 -30.48
N LYS A 662 -11.96 11.96 -31.77
CA LYS A 662 -11.06 12.58 -32.77
C LYS A 662 -10.76 14.03 -32.38
N GLU A 663 -11.79 14.81 -32.05
CA GLU A 663 -11.65 16.19 -31.59
C GLU A 663 -10.74 16.31 -30.36
N ILE A 664 -10.96 15.45 -29.33
CA ILE A 664 -10.16 15.45 -28.13
C ILE A 664 -8.68 15.12 -28.41
N VAL A 665 -8.41 14.15 -29.31
CA VAL A 665 -7.05 13.77 -29.70
C VAL A 665 -6.36 14.88 -30.48
N GLU A 666 -7.06 15.50 -31.45
CA GLU A 666 -6.52 16.62 -32.25
C GLU A 666 -6.19 17.83 -31.38
N ASP A 667 -7.06 18.18 -30.44
CA ASP A 667 -6.82 19.28 -29.51
C ASP A 667 -5.67 18.99 -28.55
N TYR A 668 -5.57 17.76 -28.07
CA TYR A 668 -4.46 17.34 -27.23
C TYR A 668 -3.13 17.45 -27.97
N ASN A 669 -3.09 16.98 -29.22
CA ASN A 669 -1.92 17.06 -30.07
C ASN A 669 -1.52 18.52 -30.34
N ALA A 670 -2.47 19.36 -30.68
CA ALA A 670 -2.24 20.78 -30.93
C ALA A 670 -1.71 21.50 -29.69
N ARG A 671 -2.27 21.21 -28.51
CA ARG A 671 -1.86 21.85 -27.25
C ARG A 671 -0.46 21.44 -26.80
N TYR A 672 -0.12 20.16 -26.94
CA TYR A 672 1.10 19.59 -26.35
C TYR A 672 2.17 19.20 -27.37
N GLY A 673 1.97 19.52 -28.65
CA GLY A 673 2.92 19.20 -29.71
C GLY A 673 3.14 17.69 -29.87
N GLN A 674 2.03 16.92 -29.81
CA GLN A 674 2.03 15.47 -29.95
C GLN A 674 1.42 15.09 -31.32
N ASP A 675 1.51 13.81 -31.67
CA ASP A 675 1.01 13.25 -32.95
C ASP A 675 0.17 11.97 -32.74
N PHE A 676 -0.55 11.91 -31.64
CA PHE A 676 -1.39 10.75 -31.33
C PHE A 676 -2.57 10.62 -32.29
N SER A 677 -3.02 9.39 -32.46
CA SER A 677 -4.17 9.01 -33.27
C SER A 677 -5.01 7.97 -32.53
N ILE A 678 -6.19 7.63 -33.03
CA ILE A 678 -7.04 6.60 -32.42
C ILE A 678 -6.29 5.26 -32.27
N PRO A 679 -5.53 4.76 -33.27
CA PRO A 679 -4.70 3.56 -33.10
C PRO A 679 -3.61 3.69 -32.03
N THR A 680 -3.11 4.89 -31.76
CA THR A 680 -2.08 5.15 -30.74
C THR A 680 -2.64 5.73 -29.43
N PHE A 681 -3.96 5.66 -29.23
CA PHE A 681 -4.64 6.19 -28.05
C PHE A 681 -4.09 5.66 -26.71
N ALA A 682 -3.61 4.43 -26.68
CA ALA A 682 -2.94 3.86 -25.52
C ALA A 682 -1.65 4.62 -25.14
N LYS A 683 -0.93 5.20 -26.13
CA LYS A 683 0.24 6.05 -25.88
C LYS A 683 -0.17 7.41 -25.30
N MET A 684 -1.25 8.02 -25.84
CA MET A 684 -1.82 9.24 -25.28
C MET A 684 -2.24 9.07 -23.84
N LYS A 685 -2.89 7.95 -23.49
CA LYS A 685 -3.24 7.62 -22.11
C LYS A 685 -2.01 7.57 -21.19
N LYS A 686 -0.90 6.99 -21.65
CA LYS A 686 0.37 6.97 -20.90
C LYS A 686 0.96 8.36 -20.72
N ASP A 687 0.88 9.21 -21.75
CA ASP A 687 1.33 10.60 -21.70
C ASP A 687 0.51 11.42 -20.70
N ILE A 688 -0.83 11.32 -20.74
CA ILE A 688 -1.73 11.93 -19.76
C ILE A 688 -1.37 11.48 -18.33
N ALA A 689 -1.21 10.18 -18.11
CA ALA A 689 -0.86 9.64 -16.81
C ALA A 689 0.51 10.14 -16.31
N ALA A 690 1.50 10.26 -17.19
CA ALA A 690 2.83 10.77 -16.86
C ALA A 690 2.78 12.26 -16.46
N ARG A 691 1.99 13.10 -17.16
CA ARG A 691 1.77 14.52 -16.83
C ARG A 691 1.12 14.68 -15.46
N LEU A 692 0.02 13.98 -15.21
CA LEU A 692 -0.72 14.04 -13.95
C LEU A 692 0.05 13.47 -12.76
N ALA A 693 1.00 12.57 -12.98
CA ALA A 693 1.82 11.97 -11.95
C ALA A 693 3.21 12.58 -11.80
N HIS A 694 3.57 13.56 -12.63
CA HIS A 694 4.91 14.15 -12.72
C HIS A 694 6.01 13.08 -12.86
N LYS A 695 5.77 12.09 -13.75
CA LYS A 695 6.73 11.04 -14.08
C LYS A 695 7.45 11.37 -15.38
N LEU A 696 8.56 10.69 -15.66
CA LEU A 696 9.30 10.89 -16.91
C LEU A 696 8.39 10.86 -18.14
N PRO A 697 8.51 11.84 -19.04
CA PRO A 697 9.50 12.90 -19.12
C PRO A 697 9.13 14.19 -18.35
N TYR A 698 8.05 14.19 -17.54
CA TYR A 698 7.44 15.35 -16.91
C TYR A 698 7.76 15.51 -15.42
N GLN A 699 8.90 15.04 -14.93
CA GLN A 699 9.26 15.06 -13.49
C GLN A 699 9.29 16.46 -12.84
N ARG A 700 9.49 17.51 -13.64
CA ARG A 700 9.52 18.90 -13.16
C ARG A 700 8.54 19.77 -13.97
N ILE A 701 7.37 19.22 -14.28
CA ILE A 701 6.37 19.87 -15.12
C ILE A 701 5.84 21.17 -14.49
N GLU A 702 5.97 21.34 -13.18
CA GLU A 702 5.64 22.59 -12.47
C GLU A 702 6.49 23.78 -12.93
N ARG A 703 7.66 23.52 -13.55
CA ARG A 703 8.52 24.55 -14.17
C ARG A 703 8.12 24.90 -15.59
N THR A 704 7.22 24.17 -16.18
CA THR A 704 6.70 24.34 -17.53
C THR A 704 5.16 24.27 -17.49
N PRO A 705 4.49 25.29 -16.90
CA PRO A 705 3.04 25.28 -16.67
C PRO A 705 2.22 25.07 -17.96
N GLU A 706 2.74 25.46 -19.12
CA GLU A 706 2.12 25.24 -20.41
C GLU A 706 1.98 23.73 -20.76
N LYS A 707 2.84 22.88 -20.20
CA LYS A 707 2.81 21.43 -20.40
C LYS A 707 1.94 20.70 -19.40
N GLN A 708 1.48 21.37 -18.35
CA GLN A 708 0.61 20.77 -17.35
C GLN A 708 -0.76 20.46 -17.93
N LEU A 709 -1.42 19.45 -17.38
CA LEU A 709 -2.83 19.14 -17.57
C LEU A 709 -3.55 19.46 -16.27
N ASP A 710 -4.55 20.33 -16.30
CA ASP A 710 -5.25 20.79 -15.11
C ASP A 710 -6.35 19.81 -14.71
N LEU A 711 -7.28 19.51 -15.60
CA LEU A 711 -8.46 18.70 -15.36
C LEU A 711 -8.56 17.54 -16.34
N LEU A 712 -8.70 16.33 -15.84
CA LEU A 712 -8.96 15.13 -16.63
C LEU A 712 -10.41 14.68 -16.45
N ILE A 713 -11.19 14.69 -17.53
CA ILE A 713 -12.56 14.15 -17.56
C ILE A 713 -12.48 12.66 -17.86
N VAL A 714 -13.17 11.83 -17.07
CA VAL A 714 -13.18 10.36 -17.22
C VAL A 714 -14.59 9.80 -17.06
N VAL A 715 -14.81 8.60 -17.55
CA VAL A 715 -16.04 7.83 -17.23
C VAL A 715 -15.73 6.82 -16.13
N ASP A 716 -14.85 5.84 -16.40
CA ASP A 716 -14.42 4.84 -15.42
C ASP A 716 -12.89 4.72 -15.34
N GLN A 717 -12.20 5.12 -16.41
CA GLN A 717 -10.76 5.02 -16.50
C GLN A 717 -10.08 5.93 -15.46
N MET A 718 -8.96 5.48 -14.93
CA MET A 718 -8.15 6.20 -13.92
C MET A 718 -8.86 6.46 -12.57
N LEU A 719 -10.13 6.12 -12.39
CA LEU A 719 -10.77 6.06 -11.07
C LEU A 719 -10.26 4.89 -10.25
N THR A 720 -9.73 3.87 -10.91
CA THR A 720 -9.06 2.72 -10.29
C THR A 720 -7.68 2.52 -10.89
N GLY A 721 -6.70 2.13 -10.09
CA GLY A 721 -5.37 1.74 -10.57
C GLY A 721 -4.43 2.90 -10.98
N PHE A 722 -4.86 4.17 -10.88
CA PHE A 722 -4.00 5.32 -11.10
C PHE A 722 -3.49 5.91 -9.79
N ASP A 723 -2.23 6.25 -9.72
CA ASP A 723 -1.59 6.77 -8.51
C ASP A 723 -0.82 8.06 -8.78
N SER A 724 -1.20 9.13 -8.09
CA SER A 724 -0.52 10.42 -8.12
C SER A 724 -0.75 11.22 -6.84
N LYS A 725 0.33 11.71 -6.24
CA LYS A 725 0.26 12.65 -5.13
C LYS A 725 -0.19 14.06 -5.55
N TRP A 726 -0.13 14.35 -6.84
CA TRP A 726 -0.47 15.66 -7.42
C TRP A 726 -1.96 15.83 -7.70
N ILE A 727 -2.79 14.81 -7.49
CA ILE A 727 -4.24 14.92 -7.57
C ILE A 727 -4.79 15.17 -6.17
N ASN A 728 -5.44 16.33 -5.98
CA ASN A 728 -6.05 16.69 -4.70
C ASN A 728 -7.58 16.76 -4.76
N THR A 729 -8.17 16.91 -5.94
CA THR A 729 -9.61 17.11 -6.10
C THR A 729 -10.22 16.06 -7.04
N LEU A 730 -11.33 15.48 -6.63
CA LEU A 730 -12.19 14.63 -7.42
C LEU A 730 -13.57 15.27 -7.53
N TYR A 731 -14.00 15.56 -8.75
CA TYR A 731 -15.36 15.99 -9.07
C TYR A 731 -16.16 14.79 -9.56
N LEU A 732 -17.39 14.62 -9.07
CA LEU A 732 -18.27 13.49 -9.36
C LEU A 732 -19.63 13.97 -9.89
N ASP A 733 -19.86 13.82 -11.19
CA ASP A 733 -21.20 13.83 -11.77
C ASP A 733 -21.65 12.41 -12.12
N LYS A 734 -21.46 11.53 -11.12
CA LYS A 734 -21.72 10.11 -11.21
C LYS A 734 -22.08 9.58 -9.83
N VAL A 735 -23.10 8.71 -9.74
CA VAL A 735 -23.43 8.05 -8.49
C VAL A 735 -22.52 6.83 -8.30
N LEU A 736 -21.80 6.80 -7.19
CA LEU A 736 -20.93 5.70 -6.78
C LEU A 736 -21.40 5.09 -5.47
N GLN A 737 -21.09 3.83 -5.25
CA GLN A 737 -21.43 3.09 -4.03
C GLN A 737 -20.27 2.21 -3.59
N TYR A 738 -20.20 1.92 -2.29
CA TYR A 738 -19.30 0.95 -1.67
C TYR A 738 -17.84 1.03 -2.17
N GLU A 739 -17.31 -0.06 -2.69
CA GLU A 739 -15.92 -0.20 -3.13
C GLU A 739 -15.53 0.81 -4.23
N ASN A 740 -16.45 1.08 -5.17
CA ASN A 740 -16.17 2.02 -6.26
C ASN A 740 -16.01 3.45 -5.73
N LEU A 741 -16.78 3.81 -4.70
CA LEU A 741 -16.71 5.11 -4.04
C LEU A 741 -15.37 5.28 -3.33
N ILE A 742 -14.97 4.32 -2.48
CA ILE A 742 -13.70 4.38 -1.74
C ILE A 742 -12.50 4.37 -2.70
N GLN A 743 -12.57 3.60 -3.78
CA GLN A 743 -11.50 3.57 -4.79
C GLN A 743 -11.35 4.89 -5.53
N ALA A 744 -12.47 5.52 -5.92
CA ALA A 744 -12.44 6.83 -6.56
C ALA A 744 -11.88 7.89 -5.60
N PHE A 745 -12.34 7.92 -4.36
CA PHE A 745 -11.87 8.84 -3.33
C PHE A 745 -10.36 8.67 -3.08
N SER A 746 -9.89 7.44 -3.08
CA SER A 746 -8.47 7.12 -2.87
C SER A 746 -7.52 7.65 -3.97
N ARG A 747 -8.03 8.28 -5.02
CA ARG A 747 -7.20 9.03 -5.99
C ARG A 747 -6.64 10.31 -5.39
N THR A 748 -7.34 10.88 -4.38
CA THR A 748 -6.98 12.17 -3.78
C THR A 748 -6.24 12.04 -2.46
N ASN A 749 -6.11 10.85 -1.88
CA ASN A 749 -5.64 10.65 -0.50
C ASN A 749 -4.12 10.41 -0.35
N ARG A 750 -3.33 10.69 -1.37
CA ARG A 750 -1.86 10.56 -1.28
C ARG A 750 -1.25 11.73 -0.53
N LEU A 751 -0.31 11.43 0.35
CA LEU A 751 0.47 12.42 1.09
C LEU A 751 1.25 13.33 0.15
N PHE A 752 1.31 14.62 0.47
CA PHE A 752 2.08 15.62 -0.29
C PHE A 752 2.86 16.57 0.63
N GLY A 753 2.62 16.56 1.92
CA GLY A 753 3.10 17.54 2.89
C GLY A 753 2.03 18.60 3.21
N ASP A 754 2.43 19.72 3.81
CA ASP A 754 1.53 20.75 4.37
C ASP A 754 0.56 21.37 3.35
N ASP A 755 0.92 21.37 2.08
CA ASP A 755 0.08 21.92 1.01
C ASP A 755 -1.16 21.09 0.70
N LYS A 756 -1.25 19.84 1.20
CA LYS A 756 -2.36 18.94 0.96
C LYS A 756 -2.72 18.20 2.24
N GLN A 757 -3.69 18.70 2.96
CA GLN A 757 -4.11 18.14 4.26
C GLN A 757 -5.15 17.03 4.11
N PHE A 758 -5.97 17.06 3.05
CA PHE A 758 -7.01 16.09 2.73
C PHE A 758 -7.26 15.99 1.23
N GLY A 759 -7.99 14.98 0.80
CA GLY A 759 -8.52 14.86 -0.55
C GLY A 759 -9.88 15.54 -0.64
N THR A 760 -10.02 16.51 -1.54
CA THR A 760 -11.30 17.20 -1.77
C THR A 760 -12.18 16.41 -2.72
N ILE A 761 -13.43 16.18 -2.35
CA ILE A 761 -14.42 15.48 -3.16
C ILE A 761 -15.63 16.38 -3.34
N LYS A 762 -16.01 16.71 -4.59
CA LYS A 762 -17.25 17.44 -4.89
C LYS A 762 -18.18 16.56 -5.71
N TYR A 763 -19.43 16.46 -5.31
CA TYR A 763 -20.42 15.62 -6.00
C TYR A 763 -21.70 16.37 -6.30
N TYR A 764 -22.20 16.17 -7.54
CA TYR A 764 -23.27 16.95 -8.15
C TYR A 764 -24.55 16.13 -8.44
N ARG A 765 -24.38 14.87 -8.85
CA ARG A 765 -25.48 14.02 -9.27
C ARG A 765 -26.12 13.31 -8.05
N ARG A 766 -27.42 13.44 -7.89
CA ARG A 766 -28.18 12.89 -6.77
C ARG A 766 -27.48 13.11 -5.43
N PRO A 767 -27.26 14.37 -5.07
CA PRO A 767 -26.33 14.71 -4.00
C PRO A 767 -26.72 14.17 -2.61
N HIS A 768 -28.02 13.99 -2.32
CA HIS A 768 -28.47 13.39 -1.07
C HIS A 768 -28.27 11.87 -1.06
N THR A 769 -28.49 11.20 -2.18
CA THR A 769 -28.19 9.77 -2.36
C THR A 769 -26.68 9.52 -2.24
N MET A 770 -25.86 10.39 -2.85
CA MET A 770 -24.41 10.31 -2.72
C MET A 770 -23.94 10.51 -1.28
N GLU A 771 -24.50 11.47 -0.54
CA GLU A 771 -24.19 11.70 0.88
C GLU A 771 -24.44 10.44 1.71
N LYS A 772 -25.60 9.77 1.49
CA LYS A 772 -25.90 8.49 2.11
C LYS A 772 -24.89 7.40 1.70
N ASN A 773 -24.61 7.27 0.41
CA ASN A 773 -23.65 6.27 -0.09
C ASN A 773 -22.25 6.48 0.50
N ILE A 774 -21.83 7.73 0.71
CA ILE A 774 -20.59 8.07 1.39
C ILE A 774 -20.61 7.59 2.84
N ALA A 775 -21.68 7.88 3.58
CA ALA A 775 -21.82 7.46 4.97
C ALA A 775 -21.81 5.91 5.10
N ASP A 776 -22.53 5.22 4.23
CA ASP A 776 -22.59 3.75 4.19
C ASP A 776 -21.22 3.16 3.85
N ALA A 777 -20.51 3.70 2.84
CA ALA A 777 -19.18 3.22 2.46
C ALA A 777 -18.13 3.50 3.55
N VAL A 778 -18.18 4.67 4.19
CA VAL A 778 -17.29 5.00 5.31
C VAL A 778 -17.51 4.02 6.46
N LYS A 779 -18.75 3.74 6.83
CA LYS A 779 -19.08 2.78 7.89
C LYS A 779 -18.55 1.38 7.56
N GLU A 780 -18.75 0.90 6.32
CA GLU A 780 -18.32 -0.43 5.87
C GLU A 780 -16.81 -0.59 5.88
N TYR A 781 -16.08 0.43 5.39
CA TYR A 781 -14.62 0.34 5.18
C TYR A 781 -13.77 0.96 6.28
N SER A 782 -14.37 1.52 7.34
CA SER A 782 -13.63 1.99 8.53
C SER A 782 -13.12 0.85 9.42
N GLY A 783 -13.60 -0.39 9.21
CA GLY A 783 -13.21 -1.55 10.01
C GLY A 783 -13.79 -1.52 11.42
N ASP A 784 -15.03 -1.05 11.58
CA ASP A 784 -15.73 -0.86 12.86
C ASP A 784 -15.07 0.17 13.80
N LYS A 785 -14.12 0.95 13.31
CA LYS A 785 -13.48 2.04 14.07
C LYS A 785 -14.22 3.36 13.82
N PRO A 786 -14.37 4.22 14.85
CA PRO A 786 -14.95 5.53 14.64
C PRO A 786 -14.10 6.34 13.65
N PHE A 787 -14.76 6.92 12.68
CA PHE A 787 -14.15 7.88 11.77
C PHE A 787 -14.06 9.21 12.54
N GLY A 788 -12.86 9.55 13.01
CA GLY A 788 -12.59 10.79 13.71
C GLY A 788 -12.47 11.96 12.77
#